data_9eb08496908d7bd32c645cdacfbcb470
#
_entry.id   9eb08496908d7bd32c645cdacfbcb470
#
_cell.length_a   1.000
_cell.length_b   1.000
_cell.length_c   1.000
_cell.angle_alpha   90.00
_cell.angle_beta   90.00
_cell.angle_gamma   90.00
#
_symmetry.space_group_name_H-M   'P 1'
#
loop_
_entity.id
_entity.type
_entity.pdbx_description
1 polymer ?
#
loop_
_entity_poly.entity_id
_entity_poly.type
_entity_poly.pdbx_seq_one_letter_code
_entity_poly.pdbx_strand_id
1 'polypeptide(L)'
;MPRIGWLLRKRAATALGLLGLSAGASALASVSAGCSSEADGPCISDEQFFAEKVWVPILSTKCIGCHNPQGQAAESKLILAGSSEAGFLDKNLATFKSLAGLELGGESYVLLKPTKAIEHGGGQVLASDSAEVEALRAMVERTKEPSSCETDVNASFAGVVMSGPEETLRTASLELAGRLPTEAEEEAVAESGMDALDPILDQMLTEETFYVRLKEIYNDLFLTDRYLNGEEAVDLLRSDAYDPKWYNSLPQDPALVAKYGARDLEDVANKLKSWTNRAVGREPLELIAYIVRNDRSFKEVLTADYTVVSPFSARAYGVTAEFKNDADPDEFVPAKRDPIPLAGVLTSPVFLSRHPTTNTNRNRHRARMVYQFFLGTDILKTAEQPLDQTKITDFNPTMNNAACTVCHAALDPLSGGFHSFDSAGRYEEDDTWYEDMRPPGFGAESVPFSEFPTALSWVAKRVADDPRFALSAVYTMYTGLTGQQPLAAPTNDDPEFNAKFRAYLAQYHAFNTMAHDFADGGYNLKTVVKAIVKSPYFRARNVAQASRGEALTQLGGTRFLGPEQLHRKIWAVMGYPWRPRAFEDDGNRYDFLLRRDAYRMLYGGIDSQDVIQRITEPNGIMANIADRMANEMACIAVPRDLYLPQEERLLFPYVETTFEPRDTNDFDVLPAVEGIKQNIQYLHKRVLGESLELGDPEIERTYKVFLETWEEGKAGMAKPEGEEGRLSRSLPGPCQVHNDYWTREGLPDDEKLTRDENYTVRAWMSVMTYLLSDFRFLYQ
;
A
#
# COMPACT_ATOMS: atom_id res chain seq x y z
N MET A 1 -29.88 -27.15 0.53
CA MET A 1 -29.13 -26.71 1.71
C MET A 1 -30.04 -25.89 2.59
N PRO A 2 -30.43 -26.32 3.79
CA PRO A 2 -31.20 -25.50 4.70
C PRO A 2 -30.24 -24.64 5.55
N ARG A 3 -30.65 -23.45 5.72
CA ARG A 3 -30.20 -22.29 6.45
C ARG A 3 -29.52 -22.56 7.81
N ILE A 4 -28.21 -22.35 7.87
CA ILE A 4 -27.42 -22.19 9.13
C ILE A 4 -27.30 -20.70 9.53
N GLY A 5 -28.12 -19.86 8.99
CA GLY A 5 -28.05 -18.39 9.16
C GLY A 5 -28.85 -17.81 10.33
N TRP A 6 -29.33 -18.58 11.31
CA TRP A 6 -30.34 -18.06 12.26
C TRP A 6 -29.92 -17.98 13.74
N LEU A 7 -28.71 -18.30 14.11
CA LEU A 7 -28.28 -18.30 15.52
C LEU A 7 -27.43 -17.10 15.97
N LEU A 8 -27.06 -16.18 15.08
CA LEU A 8 -26.21 -15.02 15.43
C LEU A 8 -26.95 -13.70 15.70
N ARG A 9 -28.28 -13.70 15.78
CA ARG A 9 -29.05 -12.48 16.08
C ARG A 9 -29.85 -12.58 17.37
N LYS A 10 -29.21 -12.71 18.53
CA LYS A 10 -29.76 -12.22 19.83
C LYS A 10 -28.72 -12.43 20.94
N ARG A 11 -27.97 -11.40 21.26
CA ARG A 11 -27.50 -11.04 22.60
C ARG A 11 -26.43 -9.94 22.56
N ALA A 12 -26.91 -8.73 22.35
CA ALA A 12 -26.20 -7.53 22.78
C ALA A 12 -27.17 -6.74 23.64
N ALA A 13 -27.15 -6.95 24.92
CA ALA A 13 -27.59 -6.00 25.96
C ALA A 13 -27.35 -6.59 27.36
N THR A 14 -26.77 -5.77 28.19
CA THR A 14 -26.73 -5.81 29.65
C THR A 14 -25.63 -6.62 30.33
N ALA A 15 -24.62 -5.89 30.81
CA ALA A 15 -24.16 -5.96 32.21
C ALA A 15 -23.24 -4.77 32.53
N LEU A 16 -23.79 -3.74 33.16
CA LEU A 16 -23.08 -2.84 34.07
C LEU A 16 -22.94 -3.53 35.42
N GLY A 17 -21.82 -3.34 36.11
CA GLY A 17 -21.82 -3.48 37.55
C GLY A 17 -20.50 -3.86 38.21
N LEU A 18 -19.88 -2.84 38.85
CA LEU A 18 -19.22 -2.83 40.15
C LEU A 18 -17.77 -3.31 40.38
N LEU A 19 -16.92 -2.31 40.51
CA LEU A 19 -15.93 -1.99 41.56
C LEU A 19 -15.31 -3.10 42.43
N GLY A 20 -13.98 -3.15 42.43
CA GLY A 20 -13.19 -3.74 43.49
C GLY A 20 -11.79 -3.10 43.52
N LEU A 21 -11.57 -2.19 44.47
CA LEU A 21 -10.28 -1.62 44.87
C LEU A 21 -9.39 -2.68 45.53
N SER A 22 -8.12 -2.76 45.14
CA SER A 22 -7.06 -3.15 46.08
C SER A 22 -5.76 -2.42 45.77
N ALA A 23 -5.26 -1.75 46.79
CA ALA A 23 -4.03 -1.00 46.86
C ALA A 23 -2.83 -1.93 47.05
N GLY A 24 -1.71 -1.65 46.39
CA GLY A 24 -0.43 -2.29 46.61
C GLY A 24 0.71 -1.33 46.32
N ALA A 25 1.54 -1.12 47.32
CA ALA A 25 2.46 0.01 47.53
C ALA A 25 3.77 -0.01 46.73
N SER A 26 4.17 1.17 46.32
CA SER A 26 5.49 1.84 46.38
C SER A 26 6.79 1.04 46.21
N ALA A 27 7.57 1.44 45.17
CA ALA A 27 9.03 1.49 45.27
C ALA A 27 9.47 2.86 44.72
N LEU A 28 10.00 3.67 45.63
CA LEU A 28 10.63 4.95 45.37
C LEU A 28 12.04 4.72 44.82
N ALA A 29 12.31 5.21 43.61
CA ALA A 29 13.63 5.48 43.13
C ALA A 29 13.85 7.01 43.14
N SER A 30 14.71 7.46 43.99
CA SER A 30 15.13 8.87 44.14
C SER A 30 15.96 9.29 42.94
N VAL A 31 15.46 10.26 42.17
CA VAL A 31 16.23 11.05 41.23
C VAL A 31 16.33 12.46 41.78
N SER A 32 17.56 12.93 41.91
CA SER A 32 17.94 14.23 42.42
C SER A 32 17.31 15.37 41.65
N ALA A 33 16.52 16.19 42.33
CA ALA A 33 15.99 17.43 41.79
C ALA A 33 17.10 18.50 41.72
N GLY A 34 17.43 18.89 40.49
CA GLY A 34 18.05 20.18 40.24
C GLY A 34 16.93 21.22 40.09
N CYS A 35 16.91 22.22 40.95
CA CYS A 35 15.98 23.34 40.83
C CYS A 35 16.28 24.17 39.59
N SER A 36 15.32 24.26 38.67
CA SER A 36 15.22 25.33 37.70
C SER A 36 13.81 25.91 37.70
N SER A 37 13.74 27.23 37.62
CA SER A 37 12.64 28.14 37.79
C SER A 37 11.35 27.80 37.03
N GLU A 38 10.21 28.01 37.70
CA GLU A 38 8.85 28.01 37.13
C GLU A 38 8.70 29.07 36.01
N ALA A 39 8.92 28.69 34.77
CA ALA A 39 8.50 29.44 33.58
C ALA A 39 8.42 28.60 32.30
N ASP A 40 8.52 27.25 32.31
CA ASP A 40 8.61 26.47 31.10
C ASP A 40 7.32 25.65 30.89
N GLY A 41 6.49 26.11 29.92
CA GLY A 41 5.54 25.28 29.23
C GLY A 41 6.27 24.10 28.50
N PRO A 42 5.55 23.12 27.95
CA PRO A 42 6.19 21.98 27.30
C PRO A 42 7.16 22.45 26.21
N CYS A 43 8.37 21.91 26.26
CA CYS A 43 9.42 22.20 25.29
C CYS A 43 8.95 21.79 23.90
N ILE A 44 8.97 22.73 22.92
CA ILE A 44 8.54 22.48 21.53
C ILE A 44 9.69 22.82 20.57
N SER A 45 9.82 22.01 19.51
CA SER A 45 10.84 22.25 18.47
C SER A 45 10.59 23.54 17.69
N ASP A 46 11.61 24.03 16.97
CA ASP A 46 11.46 25.22 16.13
C ASP A 46 10.47 25.00 14.98
N GLU A 47 10.47 23.80 14.42
CA GLU A 47 9.54 23.38 13.38
C GLU A 47 8.09 23.39 13.91
N GLN A 48 7.88 22.83 15.10
CA GLN A 48 6.57 22.81 15.73
C GLN A 48 6.12 24.23 16.09
N PHE A 49 7.02 25.06 16.65
CA PHE A 49 6.70 26.45 16.94
C PHE A 49 6.34 27.24 15.66
N PHE A 50 7.16 27.08 14.61
CA PHE A 50 6.89 27.71 13.32
C PHE A 50 5.51 27.29 12.78
N ALA A 51 5.23 26.00 12.79
CA ALA A 51 3.99 25.46 12.29
C ALA A 51 2.77 25.98 13.06
N GLU A 52 2.77 25.86 14.40
CA GLU A 52 1.61 26.18 15.23
C GLU A 52 1.40 27.69 15.48
N LYS A 53 2.49 28.45 15.56
CA LYS A 53 2.43 29.88 15.97
C LYS A 53 2.65 30.86 14.82
N VAL A 54 3.28 30.43 13.73
CA VAL A 54 3.62 31.33 12.61
C VAL A 54 2.90 30.91 11.34
N TRP A 55 3.05 29.66 10.91
CA TRP A 55 2.45 29.21 9.66
C TRP A 55 0.93 29.27 9.70
N VAL A 56 0.32 28.54 10.60
CA VAL A 56 -1.14 28.39 10.66
C VAL A 56 -1.88 29.73 10.87
N PRO A 57 -1.57 30.50 11.93
CA PRO A 57 -2.35 31.70 12.21
C PRO A 57 -1.98 32.92 11.34
N ILE A 58 -0.79 32.92 10.73
CA ILE A 58 -0.26 34.13 10.09
C ILE A 58 0.03 33.90 8.61
N LEU A 59 1.01 33.04 8.29
CA LEU A 59 1.48 32.93 6.91
C LEU A 59 0.45 32.30 5.98
N SER A 60 -0.22 31.23 6.41
CA SER A 60 -1.22 30.51 5.61
C SER A 60 -2.53 31.28 5.43
N THR A 61 -2.85 32.20 6.36
CA THR A 61 -4.14 32.92 6.37
C THR A 61 -4.04 34.34 5.88
N LYS A 62 -2.92 35.03 6.18
CA LYS A 62 -2.78 36.47 5.94
C LYS A 62 -1.73 36.81 4.88
N CYS A 63 -0.80 35.90 4.56
CA CYS A 63 0.34 36.21 3.71
C CYS A 63 0.32 35.48 2.37
N ILE A 64 0.00 34.15 2.38
CA ILE A 64 0.15 33.29 1.20
C ILE A 64 -0.71 33.73 0.01
N GLY A 65 -1.85 34.38 0.24
CA GLY A 65 -2.70 34.87 -0.87
C GLY A 65 -1.97 35.83 -1.82
N CYS A 66 -1.00 36.59 -1.32
CA CYS A 66 -0.15 37.48 -2.14
C CYS A 66 1.25 36.92 -2.34
N HIS A 67 1.82 36.24 -1.32
CA HIS A 67 3.19 35.75 -1.28
C HIS A 67 3.27 34.26 -1.72
N ASN A 68 2.86 33.97 -2.92
CA ASN A 68 3.01 32.68 -3.60
C ASN A 68 3.58 32.92 -5.01
N PRO A 69 4.07 31.87 -5.70
CA PRO A 69 4.72 32.04 -7.01
C PRO A 69 3.87 32.71 -8.08
N GLN A 70 2.55 32.81 -7.89
CA GLN A 70 1.58 33.39 -8.84
C GLN A 70 0.86 34.60 -8.24
N GLY A 71 1.15 34.95 -6.99
CA GLY A 71 0.53 36.07 -6.28
C GLY A 71 1.06 37.43 -6.68
N GLN A 72 0.44 38.49 -6.17
CA GLN A 72 0.86 39.90 -6.45
C GLN A 72 2.30 40.18 -5.96
N ALA A 73 2.81 39.41 -5.00
CA ALA A 73 4.15 39.51 -4.45
C ALA A 73 5.09 38.41 -4.93
N ALA A 74 4.85 37.82 -6.11
CA ALA A 74 5.64 36.72 -6.67
C ALA A 74 7.14 37.02 -6.86
N GLU A 75 7.48 38.33 -7.02
CA GLU A 75 8.88 38.79 -7.12
C GLU A 75 9.50 39.17 -5.77
N SER A 76 8.76 38.96 -4.66
CA SER A 76 9.27 39.21 -3.32
C SER A 76 10.19 38.07 -2.83
N LYS A 77 10.94 38.35 -1.79
CA LYS A 77 11.78 37.30 -1.14
C LYS A 77 10.97 36.33 -0.29
N LEU A 78 9.74 36.68 0.09
CA LEU A 78 8.82 35.78 0.80
C LEU A 78 7.94 35.09 -0.22
N ILE A 79 8.30 33.93 -0.68
CA ILE A 79 7.49 33.09 -1.55
C ILE A 79 7.14 31.81 -0.77
N LEU A 80 5.85 31.59 -0.55
CA LEU A 80 5.32 30.53 0.29
C LEU A 80 4.75 29.39 -0.57
N ALA A 81 5.03 28.17 -0.19
CA ALA A 81 4.43 26.96 -0.74
C ALA A 81 3.10 26.67 -0.02
N GLY A 82 2.08 26.24 -0.74
CA GLY A 82 0.79 25.84 -0.18
C GLY A 82 0.86 24.49 0.53
N SER A 83 -0.08 24.22 1.46
CA SER A 83 -0.13 22.99 2.25
C SER A 83 -0.38 21.72 1.43
N SER A 84 -0.78 21.84 0.17
CA SER A 84 -0.91 20.70 -0.77
C SER A 84 0.41 20.30 -1.43
N GLU A 85 1.49 21.06 -1.24
CA GLU A 85 2.82 20.74 -1.75
C GLU A 85 3.59 19.93 -0.72
N ALA A 86 4.08 18.74 -1.12
CA ALA A 86 4.95 17.96 -0.25
C ALA A 86 6.20 18.75 0.14
N GLY A 87 6.61 18.70 1.42
CA GLY A 87 7.75 19.47 1.92
C GLY A 87 7.48 20.98 2.12
N PHE A 88 6.23 21.42 2.03
CA PHE A 88 5.90 22.86 2.11
C PHE A 88 6.36 23.53 3.42
N LEU A 89 6.29 22.80 4.56
CA LEU A 89 6.69 23.38 5.85
C LEU A 89 8.17 23.68 5.91
N ASP A 90 9.03 22.74 5.49
CA ASP A 90 10.48 22.93 5.49
C ASP A 90 10.88 24.06 4.53
N LYS A 91 10.26 24.07 3.34
CA LYS A 91 10.45 25.13 2.35
C LYS A 91 10.06 26.50 2.91
N ASN A 92 8.91 26.59 3.57
CA ASN A 92 8.42 27.83 4.15
C ASN A 92 9.25 28.27 5.37
N LEU A 93 9.67 27.34 6.22
CA LEU A 93 10.58 27.60 7.34
C LEU A 93 11.94 28.11 6.84
N ALA A 94 12.52 27.47 5.83
CA ALA A 94 13.77 27.91 5.21
C ALA A 94 13.63 29.31 4.61
N THR A 95 12.53 29.60 3.90
CA THR A 95 12.21 30.92 3.37
C THR A 95 12.08 31.96 4.49
N PHE A 96 11.38 31.60 5.58
CA PHE A 96 11.23 32.46 6.76
C PHE A 96 12.59 32.75 7.41
N LYS A 97 13.41 31.71 7.67
CA LYS A 97 14.76 31.85 8.25
C LYS A 97 15.64 32.79 7.42
N SER A 98 15.62 32.66 6.10
CA SER A 98 16.36 33.54 5.19
C SER A 98 15.92 34.99 5.29
N LEU A 99 14.61 35.23 5.43
CA LEU A 99 14.05 36.57 5.55
C LEU A 99 14.22 37.17 6.93
N ALA A 100 14.15 36.37 7.98
CA ALA A 100 14.34 36.77 9.38
C ALA A 100 15.72 37.38 9.62
N GLY A 101 16.74 36.90 8.90
CA GLY A 101 18.09 37.44 8.93
C GLY A 101 18.29 38.79 8.20
N LEU A 102 17.29 39.30 7.48
CA LEU A 102 17.34 40.62 6.84
C LEU A 102 16.78 41.66 7.82
N GLU A 103 17.63 42.61 8.22
CA GLU A 103 17.31 43.60 9.24
C GLU A 103 17.42 45.02 8.69
N LEU A 104 16.61 45.94 9.23
CA LEU A 104 16.73 47.41 9.05
C LEU A 104 16.57 48.06 10.42
N GLY A 105 17.62 48.80 10.84
CA GLY A 105 17.63 49.46 12.16
C GLY A 105 17.64 48.46 13.34
N GLY A 106 18.10 47.22 13.11
CA GLY A 106 18.17 46.17 14.14
C GLY A 106 16.86 45.38 14.30
N GLU A 107 15.88 45.58 13.44
CA GLU A 107 14.61 44.83 13.43
C GLU A 107 14.41 44.09 12.11
N SER A 108 13.90 42.87 12.15
CA SER A 108 13.73 42.00 11.00
C SER A 108 12.65 42.53 10.04
N TYR A 109 12.89 42.38 8.73
CA TYR A 109 11.89 42.65 7.69
C TYR A 109 10.59 41.86 7.87
N VAL A 110 10.65 40.68 8.48
CA VAL A 110 9.46 39.87 8.82
C VAL A 110 8.52 40.59 9.78
N LEU A 111 9.04 41.50 10.62
CA LEU A 111 8.27 42.31 11.57
C LEU A 111 7.89 43.67 10.95
N LEU A 112 8.81 44.27 10.26
CA LEU A 112 8.65 45.64 9.74
C LEU A 112 7.62 45.75 8.59
N LYS A 113 7.60 44.76 7.69
CA LYS A 113 6.72 44.75 6.51
C LYS A 113 5.23 44.58 6.87
N PRO A 114 4.82 43.49 7.60
CA PRO A 114 3.39 43.29 7.88
C PRO A 114 2.79 44.33 8.84
N THR A 115 3.59 44.97 9.68
CA THR A 115 3.16 46.07 10.56
C THR A 115 3.11 47.44 9.84
N LYS A 116 3.59 47.50 8.60
CA LYS A 116 3.74 48.77 7.84
C LYS A 116 4.68 49.78 8.50
N ALA A 117 5.63 49.31 9.33
CA ALA A 117 6.71 50.17 9.83
C ALA A 117 7.65 50.63 8.69
N ILE A 118 7.68 49.88 7.60
CA ILE A 118 8.24 50.23 6.30
C ILE A 118 7.22 49.93 5.21
N GLU A 119 7.46 50.44 4.01
CA GLU A 119 6.54 50.31 2.88
C GLU A 119 6.27 48.83 2.57
N HIS A 120 4.98 48.46 2.51
CA HIS A 120 4.47 47.12 2.20
C HIS A 120 3.29 47.22 1.24
N GLY A 121 3.35 46.57 0.07
CA GLY A 121 2.31 46.63 -0.97
C GLY A 121 0.93 46.15 -0.49
N GLY A 122 0.88 45.23 0.45
CA GLY A 122 -0.34 44.73 1.11
C GLY A 122 -0.87 45.67 2.22
N GLY A 123 -0.23 46.83 2.47
CA GLY A 123 -0.59 47.73 3.58
C GLY A 123 -0.21 47.17 4.95
N GLN A 124 -0.96 47.57 5.99
CA GLN A 124 -0.81 47.00 7.33
C GLN A 124 -1.66 45.75 7.46
N VAL A 125 -0.99 44.60 7.59
CA VAL A 125 -1.61 43.28 7.72
C VAL A 125 -1.76 42.85 9.18
N LEU A 126 -0.80 43.24 10.03
CA LEU A 126 -0.76 42.96 11.46
C LEU A 126 -0.68 44.24 12.28
N ALA A 127 -1.38 44.31 13.40
CA ALA A 127 -1.20 45.36 14.40
C ALA A 127 0.14 45.15 15.13
N SER A 128 0.88 46.24 15.37
CA SER A 128 2.24 46.20 15.92
C SER A 128 2.33 45.59 17.34
N ASP A 129 1.20 45.60 18.06
CA ASP A 129 1.03 45.07 19.42
C ASP A 129 0.21 43.78 19.45
N SER A 130 0.05 43.10 18.30
CA SER A 130 -0.73 41.88 18.22
C SER A 130 0.04 40.64 18.65
N ALA A 131 -0.68 39.61 19.10
CA ALA A 131 -0.12 38.32 19.45
C ALA A 131 0.60 37.65 18.26
N GLU A 132 0.17 37.93 17.04
CA GLU A 132 0.84 37.45 15.82
C GLU A 132 2.22 38.06 15.64
N VAL A 133 2.38 39.36 15.94
CA VAL A 133 3.68 40.03 15.86
C VAL A 133 4.62 39.49 16.93
N GLU A 134 4.12 39.21 18.13
CA GLU A 134 4.91 38.57 19.20
C GLU A 134 5.34 37.14 18.81
N ALA A 135 4.45 36.37 18.15
CA ALA A 135 4.81 35.05 17.63
C ALA A 135 5.88 35.11 16.53
N LEU A 136 5.76 36.08 15.60
CA LEU A 136 6.81 36.33 14.60
C LEU A 136 8.14 36.72 15.25
N ARG A 137 8.11 37.59 16.26
CA ARG A 137 9.30 38.01 17.02
C ARG A 137 9.97 36.82 17.72
N ALA A 138 9.18 36.00 18.43
CA ALA A 138 9.67 34.81 19.07
C ALA A 138 10.30 33.82 18.06
N MET A 139 9.71 33.68 16.86
CA MET A 139 10.30 32.83 15.82
C MET A 139 11.59 33.43 15.24
N VAL A 140 11.68 34.77 15.08
CA VAL A 140 12.93 35.42 14.66
C VAL A 140 14.03 35.15 15.66
N GLU A 141 13.78 35.26 16.98
CA GLU A 141 14.77 34.91 18.01
C GLU A 141 15.18 33.44 17.95
N ARG A 142 14.23 32.52 17.73
CA ARG A 142 14.53 31.08 17.54
C ARG A 142 15.39 30.81 16.28
N THR A 143 15.36 31.67 15.27
CA THR A 143 16.30 31.54 14.13
C THR A 143 17.74 31.90 14.50
N LYS A 144 17.95 32.74 15.55
CA LYS A 144 19.26 33.14 16.06
C LYS A 144 19.77 32.16 17.12
N GLU A 145 18.87 31.68 17.98
CA GLU A 145 19.14 30.74 19.05
C GLU A 145 18.16 29.58 18.94
N PRO A 146 18.46 28.54 18.11
CA PRO A 146 17.57 27.40 17.88
C PRO A 146 17.29 26.63 19.18
N SER A 147 16.04 26.14 19.29
CA SER A 147 15.62 25.25 20.38
C SER A 147 16.35 23.91 20.30
N SER A 148 16.76 23.36 21.44
CA SER A 148 17.28 21.99 21.51
C SER A 148 16.19 20.92 21.62
N CYS A 149 14.92 21.32 21.57
CA CYS A 149 13.80 20.38 21.67
C CYS A 149 13.55 19.71 20.32
N GLU A 150 13.44 18.39 20.34
CA GLU A 150 13.02 17.60 19.19
C GLU A 150 11.51 17.38 19.21
N THR A 151 10.90 17.18 18.03
CA THR A 151 9.49 16.80 17.94
C THR A 151 9.34 15.35 18.43
N ASP A 152 8.64 15.15 19.54
CA ASP A 152 8.39 13.82 20.07
C ASP A 152 7.26 13.13 19.29
N VAL A 153 7.64 12.34 18.30
CA VAL A 153 6.72 11.52 17.52
C VAL A 153 5.96 10.54 18.42
N ASN A 154 6.60 10.00 19.47
CA ASN A 154 6.00 9.02 20.38
C ASN A 154 4.88 9.62 21.23
N ALA A 155 4.95 10.90 21.55
CA ALA A 155 3.86 11.59 22.26
C ALA A 155 2.53 11.55 21.47
N SER A 156 2.59 11.53 20.15
CA SER A 156 1.40 11.42 19.26
C SER A 156 0.73 10.06 19.37
N PHE A 157 1.46 9.02 19.78
CA PHE A 157 0.95 7.66 19.95
C PHE A 157 0.57 7.32 21.41
N ALA A 158 0.59 8.29 22.32
CA ALA A 158 0.13 8.05 23.68
C ALA A 158 -1.34 7.59 23.70
N GLY A 159 -1.61 6.36 24.18
CA GLY A 159 -2.93 5.73 24.17
C GLY A 159 -3.30 4.95 22.90
N VAL A 160 -2.37 4.81 21.98
CA VAL A 160 -2.46 3.88 20.84
C VAL A 160 -1.94 2.51 21.27
N VAL A 161 -2.65 1.45 20.91
CA VAL A 161 -2.25 0.06 21.11
C VAL A 161 -1.32 -0.34 19.97
N MET A 162 -0.09 -0.71 20.30
CA MET A 162 0.93 -1.11 19.34
C MET A 162 1.05 -2.61 19.23
N SER A 163 1.26 -3.11 18.01
CA SER A 163 1.71 -4.49 17.79
C SER A 163 3.04 -4.75 18.49
N GLY A 164 3.11 -5.88 19.17
CA GLY A 164 4.37 -6.41 19.69
C GLY A 164 5.32 -6.86 18.56
N PRO A 165 6.55 -7.26 18.90
CA PRO A 165 7.52 -7.72 17.91
C PRO A 165 7.03 -8.93 17.10
N GLU A 166 6.44 -9.92 17.74
CA GLU A 166 5.91 -11.14 17.08
C GLU A 166 4.75 -10.82 16.12
N GLU A 167 3.81 -9.98 16.54
CA GLU A 167 2.72 -9.55 15.66
C GLU A 167 3.23 -8.70 14.50
N THR A 168 4.23 -7.84 14.74
CA THR A 168 4.89 -7.04 13.69
C THR A 168 5.58 -7.96 12.68
N LEU A 169 6.30 -8.98 13.15
CA LEU A 169 6.92 -10.01 12.29
C LEU A 169 5.88 -10.71 11.44
N ARG A 170 4.79 -11.19 12.05
CA ARG A 170 3.71 -11.89 11.33
C ARG A 170 3.09 -11.01 10.25
N THR A 171 2.76 -9.77 10.59
CA THR A 171 2.17 -8.81 9.66
C THR A 171 3.13 -8.50 8.50
N ALA A 172 4.41 -8.27 8.79
CA ALA A 172 5.43 -8.02 7.79
C ALA A 172 5.66 -9.25 6.87
N SER A 173 5.71 -10.46 7.44
CA SER A 173 5.88 -11.68 6.67
C SER A 173 4.73 -11.92 5.69
N LEU A 174 3.48 -11.76 6.14
CA LEU A 174 2.30 -11.87 5.27
C LEU A 174 2.26 -10.80 4.18
N GLU A 175 2.66 -9.56 4.52
CA GLU A 175 2.62 -8.43 3.58
C GLU A 175 3.75 -8.49 2.54
N LEU A 176 4.97 -8.80 2.97
CA LEU A 176 6.18 -8.77 2.13
C LEU A 176 6.49 -10.12 1.48
N ALA A 177 6.47 -11.19 2.28
CA ALA A 177 6.87 -12.53 1.84
C ALA A 177 5.67 -13.43 1.44
N GLY A 178 4.43 -13.02 1.78
CA GLY A 178 3.22 -13.79 1.46
C GLY A 178 3.13 -15.15 2.15
N ARG A 179 3.87 -15.34 3.25
CA ARG A 179 3.95 -16.56 4.07
C ARG A 179 3.85 -16.23 5.55
N LEU A 180 3.63 -17.22 6.37
CA LEU A 180 3.83 -17.11 7.82
C LEU A 180 5.33 -17.01 8.13
N PRO A 181 5.71 -16.42 9.29
CA PRO A 181 7.08 -16.50 9.78
C PRO A 181 7.54 -17.94 9.91
N THR A 182 8.81 -18.18 9.70
CA THR A 182 9.45 -19.46 10.02
C THR A 182 9.71 -19.56 11.53
N GLU A 183 9.84 -20.77 12.06
CA GLU A 183 10.16 -21.00 13.46
C GLU A 183 11.45 -20.26 13.89
N ALA A 184 12.49 -20.27 13.05
CA ALA A 184 13.72 -19.54 13.32
C ALA A 184 13.54 -18.00 13.37
N GLU A 185 12.63 -17.45 12.56
CA GLU A 185 12.30 -16.02 12.60
C GLU A 185 11.50 -15.69 13.88
N GLU A 186 10.55 -16.56 14.28
CA GLU A 186 9.80 -16.41 15.55
C GLU A 186 10.73 -16.48 16.76
N GLU A 187 11.65 -17.47 16.80
CA GLU A 187 12.63 -17.61 17.87
C GLU A 187 13.56 -16.39 17.97
N ALA A 188 14.10 -15.89 16.84
CA ALA A 188 14.95 -14.72 16.83
C ALA A 188 14.24 -13.48 17.39
N VAL A 189 12.96 -13.29 17.04
CA VAL A 189 12.16 -12.17 17.56
C VAL A 189 11.78 -12.36 19.01
N ALA A 190 11.50 -13.60 19.46
CA ALA A 190 11.25 -13.87 20.87
C ALA A 190 12.49 -13.59 21.76
N GLU A 191 13.70 -13.83 21.25
CA GLU A 191 14.95 -13.58 21.97
C GLU A 191 15.36 -12.09 21.96
N SER A 192 15.25 -11.41 20.82
CA SER A 192 15.87 -10.09 20.60
C SER A 192 14.85 -8.97 20.28
N GLY A 193 13.56 -9.30 20.26
CA GLY A 193 12.49 -8.31 20.04
C GLY A 193 12.59 -7.61 18.68
N MET A 194 12.38 -6.30 18.66
CA MET A 194 12.42 -5.49 17.43
C MET A 194 13.81 -5.45 16.76
N ASP A 195 14.89 -5.70 17.48
CA ASP A 195 16.26 -5.66 16.94
C ASP A 195 16.51 -6.84 15.97
N ALA A 196 15.78 -7.96 16.16
CA ALA A 196 15.85 -9.09 15.25
C ALA A 196 15.22 -8.83 13.86
N LEU A 197 14.37 -7.80 13.73
CA LEU A 197 13.62 -7.58 12.48
C LEU A 197 14.51 -7.17 11.30
N ASP A 198 15.59 -6.43 11.51
CA ASP A 198 16.41 -5.92 10.40
C ASP A 198 16.96 -7.03 9.48
N PRO A 199 17.65 -8.06 9.97
CA PRO A 199 18.14 -9.14 9.11
C PRO A 199 17.01 -10.01 8.55
N ILE A 200 15.90 -10.18 9.27
CA ILE A 200 14.73 -10.92 8.80
C ILE A 200 14.07 -10.17 7.62
N LEU A 201 13.87 -8.86 7.75
CA LEU A 201 13.34 -8.03 6.67
C LEU A 201 14.27 -8.01 5.46
N ASP A 202 15.59 -7.94 5.66
CA ASP A 202 16.56 -8.03 4.55
C ASP A 202 16.38 -9.33 3.76
N GLN A 203 16.13 -10.46 4.43
CA GLN A 203 15.84 -11.73 3.75
C GLN A 203 14.48 -11.70 3.02
N MET A 204 13.41 -11.25 3.67
CA MET A 204 12.08 -11.15 3.04
C MET A 204 12.09 -10.27 1.78
N LEU A 205 12.87 -9.19 1.79
CA LEU A 205 13.03 -8.28 0.66
C LEU A 205 13.84 -8.85 -0.51
N THR A 206 14.32 -10.09 -0.41
CA THR A 206 14.89 -10.86 -1.53
C THR A 206 13.89 -11.84 -2.15
N GLU A 207 12.79 -12.15 -1.48
CA GLU A 207 11.80 -13.11 -1.95
C GLU A 207 10.98 -12.57 -3.14
N GLU A 208 10.60 -13.44 -4.07
CA GLU A 208 9.86 -13.02 -5.28
C GLU A 208 8.51 -12.39 -4.94
N THR A 209 7.87 -12.83 -3.87
CA THR A 209 6.58 -12.30 -3.40
C THR A 209 6.66 -10.81 -3.06
N PHE A 210 7.79 -10.33 -2.52
CA PHE A 210 8.01 -8.91 -2.30
C PHE A 210 7.93 -8.11 -3.61
N TYR A 211 8.55 -8.59 -4.68
CA TYR A 211 8.51 -7.90 -5.98
C TYR A 211 7.12 -7.96 -6.62
N VAL A 212 6.36 -9.04 -6.40
CA VAL A 212 4.93 -9.08 -6.77
C VAL A 212 4.17 -7.99 -6.04
N ARG A 213 4.36 -7.88 -4.72
CA ARG A 213 3.71 -6.85 -3.89
C ARG A 213 4.11 -5.43 -4.31
N LEU A 214 5.37 -5.21 -4.58
CA LEU A 214 5.89 -3.93 -5.08
C LEU A 214 5.20 -3.51 -6.39
N LYS A 215 5.05 -4.45 -7.33
CA LYS A 215 4.34 -4.21 -8.58
C LYS A 215 2.86 -3.89 -8.36
N GLU A 216 2.18 -4.54 -7.42
CA GLU A 216 0.80 -4.22 -7.04
C GLU A 216 0.68 -2.78 -6.52
N ILE A 217 1.59 -2.36 -5.61
CA ILE A 217 1.62 -1.02 -5.03
C ILE A 217 1.75 0.05 -6.13
N TYR A 218 2.68 -0.14 -7.06
CA TYR A 218 2.88 0.83 -8.15
C TYR A 218 1.80 0.74 -9.24
N ASN A 219 1.16 -0.43 -9.42
CA ASN A 219 0.01 -0.53 -10.32
C ASN A 219 -1.21 0.25 -9.80
N ASP A 220 -1.39 0.40 -8.50
CA ASP A 220 -2.44 1.25 -7.91
C ASP A 220 -2.30 2.72 -8.33
N LEU A 221 -1.07 3.16 -8.67
CA LEU A 221 -0.79 4.48 -9.22
C LEU A 221 -0.86 4.51 -10.76
N PHE A 222 -0.15 3.58 -11.41
CA PHE A 222 0.05 3.61 -12.87
C PHE A 222 -1.12 3.05 -13.65
N LEU A 223 -1.90 2.13 -13.03
CA LEU A 223 -3.07 1.49 -13.64
C LEU A 223 -2.78 0.82 -14.98
N THR A 224 -1.59 0.23 -15.12
CA THR A 224 -1.13 -0.39 -16.38
C THR A 224 -1.65 -1.80 -16.59
N ASP A 225 -2.20 -2.45 -15.55
CA ASP A 225 -2.83 -3.78 -15.67
C ASP A 225 -4.05 -3.81 -16.61
N ARG A 226 -4.62 -2.65 -16.98
CA ARG A 226 -5.69 -2.60 -18.00
C ARG A 226 -5.24 -3.26 -19.30
N TYR A 227 -3.99 -3.13 -19.67
CA TYR A 227 -3.40 -3.70 -20.89
C TYR A 227 -3.15 -5.21 -20.79
N LEU A 228 -3.36 -5.80 -19.61
CA LEU A 228 -3.33 -7.26 -19.41
C LEU A 228 -4.73 -7.89 -19.50
N ASN A 229 -5.79 -7.08 -19.34
CA ASN A 229 -7.16 -7.54 -19.11
C ASN A 229 -8.20 -7.12 -20.17
N GLY A 230 -7.83 -6.39 -21.21
CA GLY A 230 -8.84 -5.93 -22.19
C GLY A 230 -8.25 -5.30 -23.42
N GLU A 231 -7.44 -4.26 -23.29
CA GLU A 231 -6.67 -3.68 -24.38
C GLU A 231 -5.36 -4.42 -24.52
N GLU A 232 -4.91 -4.67 -25.76
CA GLU A 232 -3.63 -5.32 -25.96
C GLU A 232 -2.51 -4.27 -25.99
N ALA A 233 -1.53 -4.41 -25.09
CA ALA A 233 -0.36 -3.54 -25.03
C ALA A 233 0.44 -3.52 -26.35
N VAL A 234 0.47 -4.64 -27.05
CA VAL A 234 1.14 -4.75 -28.36
C VAL A 234 0.52 -3.85 -29.43
N ASP A 235 -0.77 -3.50 -29.33
CA ASP A 235 -1.44 -2.60 -30.28
C ASP A 235 -1.02 -1.14 -30.13
N LEU A 236 -0.34 -0.78 -29.01
CA LEU A 236 0.25 0.54 -28.83
C LEU A 236 1.52 0.72 -29.69
N LEU A 237 2.15 -0.37 -30.08
CA LEU A 237 3.38 -0.35 -30.87
C LEU A 237 3.06 -0.20 -32.36
N ARG A 238 3.83 0.65 -33.07
CA ARG A 238 3.66 0.85 -34.53
C ARG A 238 4.39 -0.25 -35.30
N SER A 239 3.71 -0.82 -36.30
CA SER A 239 4.28 -1.86 -37.17
C SER A 239 5.33 -1.35 -38.16
N ASP A 240 5.50 -0.04 -38.32
CA ASP A 240 6.55 0.57 -39.13
C ASP A 240 7.89 0.73 -38.37
N ALA A 241 7.82 0.77 -37.02
CA ALA A 241 9.00 0.88 -36.14
C ALA A 241 9.28 -0.41 -35.35
N TYR A 242 8.27 -1.26 -35.18
CA TYR A 242 8.31 -2.45 -34.34
C TYR A 242 7.71 -3.65 -35.06
N ASP A 243 7.99 -4.87 -34.57
CA ASP A 243 7.28 -6.11 -34.98
C ASP A 243 6.39 -6.62 -33.82
N PRO A 244 5.29 -5.89 -33.48
CA PRO A 244 4.50 -6.19 -32.30
C PRO A 244 3.81 -7.55 -32.34
N LYS A 245 3.56 -8.08 -33.55
CA LYS A 245 2.86 -9.35 -33.79
C LYS A 245 3.76 -10.38 -34.47
N TRP A 246 5.05 -10.38 -34.17
CA TRP A 246 6.08 -11.28 -34.71
C TRP A 246 5.68 -12.77 -34.64
N TYR A 247 4.87 -13.14 -33.67
CA TYR A 247 4.35 -14.51 -33.49
C TYR A 247 3.39 -14.96 -34.61
N ASN A 248 2.89 -14.06 -35.46
CA ASN A 248 2.09 -14.41 -36.61
C ASN A 248 2.94 -14.98 -37.78
N SER A 249 4.24 -14.77 -37.78
CA SER A 249 5.17 -15.18 -38.81
C SER A 249 6.04 -16.37 -38.39
N LEU A 250 5.59 -17.17 -37.44
CA LEU A 250 6.33 -18.33 -36.95
C LEU A 250 6.48 -19.44 -38.02
N PRO A 251 7.65 -20.10 -38.07
CA PRO A 251 7.82 -21.30 -38.90
C PRO A 251 6.91 -22.43 -38.37
N GLN A 252 6.46 -23.29 -39.29
CA GLN A 252 5.72 -24.51 -38.97
C GLN A 252 6.67 -25.60 -38.46
N ASP A 253 7.36 -25.35 -37.36
CA ASP A 253 8.37 -26.22 -36.76
C ASP A 253 7.81 -26.92 -35.49
N PRO A 254 7.64 -28.25 -35.51
CA PRO A 254 7.18 -28.99 -34.34
C PRO A 254 8.09 -28.86 -33.08
N ALA A 255 9.35 -28.50 -33.25
CA ALA A 255 10.27 -28.29 -32.14
C ALA A 255 9.83 -27.12 -31.22
N LEU A 256 9.05 -26.17 -31.74
CA LEU A 256 8.50 -25.05 -30.95
C LEU A 256 7.49 -25.54 -29.91
N VAL A 257 6.77 -26.65 -30.18
CA VAL A 257 5.81 -27.24 -29.25
C VAL A 257 6.54 -27.67 -27.96
N ALA A 258 7.64 -28.39 -28.11
CA ALA A 258 8.44 -28.82 -26.95
C ALA A 258 9.13 -27.62 -26.27
N LYS A 259 9.68 -26.68 -27.08
CA LYS A 259 10.38 -25.49 -26.56
C LYS A 259 9.49 -24.66 -25.63
N TYR A 260 8.25 -24.45 -25.99
CA TYR A 260 7.31 -23.60 -25.24
C TYR A 260 6.32 -24.38 -24.37
N GLY A 261 6.50 -25.70 -24.23
CA GLY A 261 5.62 -26.54 -23.42
C GLY A 261 4.17 -26.46 -23.88
N ALA A 262 3.94 -26.39 -25.18
CA ALA A 262 2.61 -26.26 -25.79
C ALA A 262 2.04 -27.62 -26.20
N ARG A 263 0.73 -27.68 -26.50
CA ARG A 263 0.05 -28.89 -26.98
C ARG A 263 0.26 -29.10 -28.49
N ASP A 264 0.25 -28.02 -29.23
CA ASP A 264 0.39 -27.97 -30.68
C ASP A 264 0.89 -26.57 -31.13
N LEU A 265 1.03 -26.35 -32.44
CA LEU A 265 1.52 -25.08 -32.99
C LEU A 265 0.53 -23.92 -32.82
N GLU A 266 -0.77 -24.18 -32.76
CA GLU A 266 -1.78 -23.16 -32.46
C GLU A 266 -1.65 -22.69 -31.01
N ASP A 267 -1.46 -23.61 -30.07
CA ASP A 267 -1.19 -23.31 -28.67
C ASP A 267 0.13 -22.54 -28.50
N VAL A 268 1.17 -22.86 -29.28
CA VAL A 268 2.42 -22.04 -29.35
C VAL A 268 2.08 -20.60 -29.71
N ALA A 269 1.35 -20.37 -30.79
CA ALA A 269 1.02 -19.02 -31.25
C ALA A 269 0.21 -18.25 -30.18
N ASN A 270 -0.76 -18.90 -29.54
CA ASN A 270 -1.59 -18.32 -28.49
C ASN A 270 -0.74 -17.97 -27.24
N LYS A 271 0.16 -18.84 -26.80
CA LYS A 271 1.10 -18.57 -25.70
C LYS A 271 1.98 -17.39 -26.02
N LEU A 272 2.61 -17.38 -27.19
CA LEU A 272 3.52 -16.31 -27.58
C LEU A 272 2.81 -14.96 -27.72
N LYS A 273 1.58 -14.94 -28.25
CA LYS A 273 0.73 -13.76 -28.26
C LYS A 273 0.49 -13.25 -26.84
N SER A 274 0.05 -14.12 -25.94
CA SER A 274 -0.22 -13.78 -24.53
C SER A 274 1.03 -13.29 -23.82
N TRP A 275 2.15 -13.99 -23.95
CA TRP A 275 3.42 -13.63 -23.29
C TRP A 275 3.99 -12.32 -23.83
N THR A 276 3.91 -12.07 -25.14
CA THR A 276 4.36 -10.80 -25.73
C THR A 276 3.52 -9.64 -25.20
N ASN A 277 2.18 -9.78 -25.21
CA ASN A 277 1.30 -8.74 -24.68
C ASN A 277 1.56 -8.45 -23.20
N ARG A 278 1.69 -9.51 -22.40
CA ARG A 278 1.99 -9.38 -20.96
C ARG A 278 3.34 -8.74 -20.71
N ALA A 279 4.35 -9.08 -21.50
CA ALA A 279 5.70 -8.51 -21.34
C ALA A 279 5.73 -7.00 -21.64
N VAL A 280 5.03 -6.55 -22.69
CA VAL A 280 4.89 -5.12 -23.01
C VAL A 280 4.06 -4.41 -21.94
N GLY A 281 2.92 -5.00 -21.53
CA GLY A 281 2.03 -4.40 -20.52
C GLY A 281 2.66 -4.25 -19.13
N ARG A 282 3.54 -5.18 -18.74
CA ARG A 282 4.23 -5.18 -17.44
C ARG A 282 5.50 -4.33 -17.40
N GLU A 283 6.01 -3.88 -18.53
CA GLU A 283 7.31 -3.18 -18.65
C GLU A 283 7.59 -2.15 -17.54
N PRO A 284 6.72 -1.16 -17.26
CA PRO A 284 7.04 -0.13 -16.27
C PRO A 284 7.11 -0.69 -14.83
N LEU A 285 6.31 -1.70 -14.51
CA LEU A 285 6.31 -2.34 -13.19
C LEU A 285 7.50 -3.28 -13.04
N GLU A 286 7.90 -3.97 -14.09
CA GLU A 286 9.11 -4.82 -14.11
C GLU A 286 10.39 -3.98 -14.05
N LEU A 287 10.42 -2.77 -14.63
CA LEU A 287 11.53 -1.84 -14.47
C LEU A 287 11.70 -1.43 -12.99
N ILE A 288 10.62 -1.12 -12.30
CA ILE A 288 10.66 -0.83 -10.84
C ILE A 288 11.19 -2.03 -10.07
N ALA A 289 10.64 -3.23 -10.34
CA ALA A 289 11.08 -4.45 -9.68
C ALA A 289 12.57 -4.75 -9.96
N TYR A 290 13.03 -4.54 -11.19
CA TYR A 290 14.44 -4.71 -11.57
C TYR A 290 15.37 -3.76 -10.80
N ILE A 291 15.03 -2.48 -10.71
CA ILE A 291 15.79 -1.46 -9.98
C ILE A 291 15.93 -1.85 -8.50
N VAL A 292 14.82 -2.20 -7.85
CA VAL A 292 14.80 -2.54 -6.43
C VAL A 292 15.46 -3.89 -6.15
N ARG A 293 15.29 -4.88 -7.03
CA ARG A 293 15.91 -6.22 -6.90
C ARG A 293 17.43 -6.15 -6.93
N ASN A 294 17.98 -5.25 -7.72
CA ASN A 294 19.41 -5.07 -7.90
C ASN A 294 20.01 -3.96 -7.02
N ASP A 295 19.28 -3.51 -6.00
CA ASP A 295 19.71 -2.47 -5.06
C ASP A 295 20.22 -1.19 -5.73
N ARG A 296 19.64 -0.87 -6.90
CA ARG A 296 19.99 0.33 -7.66
C ARG A 296 19.28 1.55 -7.07
N SER A 297 19.81 2.73 -7.39
CA SER A 297 19.17 3.98 -7.00
C SER A 297 17.75 4.07 -7.55
N PHE A 298 16.76 4.28 -6.69
CA PHE A 298 15.36 4.41 -7.10
C PHE A 298 15.11 5.60 -8.05
N LYS A 299 16.04 6.57 -8.10
CA LYS A 299 16.01 7.63 -9.13
C LYS A 299 15.98 7.07 -10.55
N GLU A 300 16.48 5.87 -10.77
CA GLU A 300 16.47 5.22 -12.09
C GLU A 300 15.05 4.93 -12.59
N VAL A 301 14.04 4.90 -11.72
CA VAL A 301 12.62 4.84 -12.16
C VAL A 301 12.30 5.96 -13.16
N LEU A 302 12.93 7.13 -13.02
CA LEU A 302 12.79 8.27 -13.93
C LEU A 302 14.00 8.48 -14.84
N THR A 303 15.20 8.09 -14.40
CA THR A 303 16.44 8.50 -15.08
C THR A 303 17.14 7.37 -15.84
N ALA A 304 16.60 6.15 -15.79
CA ALA A 304 17.18 5.03 -16.53
C ALA A 304 17.21 5.32 -18.06
N ASP A 305 18.39 5.18 -18.67
CA ASP A 305 18.59 5.22 -20.13
C ASP A 305 18.39 3.85 -20.79
N TYR A 306 17.70 2.96 -20.08
CA TYR A 306 17.33 1.62 -20.48
C TYR A 306 15.89 1.32 -20.02
N THR A 307 15.28 0.32 -20.64
CA THR A 307 14.07 -0.35 -20.14
C THR A 307 14.39 -1.81 -19.83
N VAL A 308 13.40 -2.60 -19.39
CA VAL A 308 13.55 -4.04 -19.22
C VAL A 308 12.67 -4.79 -20.20
N VAL A 309 13.22 -5.84 -20.79
CA VAL A 309 12.55 -6.67 -21.80
C VAL A 309 12.62 -8.14 -21.43
N SER A 310 11.55 -8.88 -21.73
CA SER A 310 11.60 -10.34 -21.77
C SER A 310 11.97 -10.84 -23.16
N PRO A 311 12.24 -12.15 -23.37
CA PRO A 311 12.49 -12.71 -24.70
C PRO A 311 11.41 -12.36 -25.73
N PHE A 312 10.19 -12.12 -25.26
CA PHE A 312 9.02 -11.87 -26.11
C PHE A 312 8.83 -10.37 -26.43
N SER A 313 8.99 -9.48 -25.45
CA SER A 313 8.95 -8.03 -25.71
C SER A 313 10.20 -7.54 -26.43
N ALA A 314 11.37 -8.16 -26.23
CA ALA A 314 12.57 -7.86 -27.00
C ALA A 314 12.34 -8.02 -28.51
N ARG A 315 11.68 -9.10 -28.91
CA ARG A 315 11.30 -9.33 -30.33
C ARG A 315 10.29 -8.29 -30.81
N ALA A 316 9.29 -7.99 -30.00
CA ALA A 316 8.28 -6.98 -30.36
C ALA A 316 8.90 -5.60 -30.56
N TYR A 317 9.89 -5.23 -29.75
CA TYR A 317 10.63 -3.97 -29.88
C TYR A 317 11.76 -4.00 -30.91
N GLY A 318 12.12 -5.18 -31.44
CA GLY A 318 13.26 -5.33 -32.35
C GLY A 318 14.60 -5.09 -31.68
N VAL A 319 14.73 -5.30 -30.38
CA VAL A 319 15.97 -5.10 -29.61
C VAL A 319 16.65 -6.42 -29.31
N THR A 320 17.99 -6.39 -29.23
CA THR A 320 18.81 -7.56 -28.88
C THR A 320 19.14 -7.50 -27.39
N ALA A 321 18.91 -8.62 -26.70
CA ALA A 321 19.28 -8.79 -25.29
C ALA A 321 19.69 -10.26 -25.06
N GLU A 322 20.49 -10.52 -24.04
CA GLU A 322 20.93 -11.87 -23.66
C GLU A 322 20.04 -12.41 -22.54
N PHE A 323 19.47 -13.60 -22.75
CA PHE A 323 18.61 -14.29 -21.80
C PHE A 323 19.25 -15.63 -21.38
N LYS A 324 19.05 -16.03 -20.13
CA LYS A 324 19.43 -17.36 -19.63
C LYS A 324 18.53 -18.43 -20.23
N ASN A 325 17.23 -18.11 -20.36
CA ASN A 325 16.22 -18.97 -20.97
C ASN A 325 15.30 -18.13 -21.88
N ASP A 326 15.52 -18.23 -23.20
CA ASP A 326 14.73 -17.51 -24.20
C ASP A 326 13.26 -18.01 -24.34
N ALA A 327 12.85 -18.98 -23.55
CA ALA A 327 11.49 -19.46 -23.44
C ALA A 327 10.81 -19.02 -22.11
N ASP A 328 11.51 -18.34 -21.21
CA ASP A 328 10.96 -17.86 -19.95
C ASP A 328 10.25 -16.51 -20.13
N PRO A 329 8.92 -16.42 -19.93
CA PRO A 329 8.18 -15.17 -20.07
C PRO A 329 8.40 -14.19 -18.91
N ASP A 330 9.01 -14.63 -17.83
CA ASP A 330 9.21 -13.83 -16.62
C ASP A 330 10.68 -13.41 -16.40
N GLU A 331 11.60 -13.82 -17.29
CA GLU A 331 12.97 -13.32 -17.31
C GLU A 331 13.02 -11.93 -17.97
N PHE A 332 13.27 -10.88 -17.16
CA PHE A 332 13.41 -9.51 -17.64
C PHE A 332 14.85 -9.03 -17.47
N VAL A 333 15.41 -8.49 -18.56
CA VAL A 333 16.79 -7.96 -18.61
C VAL A 333 16.81 -6.54 -19.18
N PRO A 334 17.79 -5.70 -18.79
CA PRO A 334 17.89 -4.33 -19.31
C PRO A 334 18.22 -4.30 -20.80
N ALA A 335 17.59 -3.37 -21.52
CA ALA A 335 17.82 -3.14 -22.95
C ALA A 335 17.61 -1.67 -23.32
N LYS A 336 18.29 -1.21 -24.38
CA LYS A 336 18.04 0.11 -24.97
C LYS A 336 17.06 -0.01 -26.14
N ARG A 337 16.29 1.03 -26.37
CA ARG A 337 15.37 1.13 -27.52
C ARG A 337 15.78 2.29 -28.42
N ASP A 338 16.94 2.16 -29.08
CA ASP A 338 17.39 3.20 -30.00
C ASP A 338 16.39 3.43 -31.13
N PRO A 339 16.15 4.68 -31.58
CA PRO A 339 16.81 5.94 -31.17
C PRO A 339 16.10 6.69 -30.01
N ILE A 340 15.20 6.07 -29.26
CA ILE A 340 14.38 6.73 -28.25
C ILE A 340 15.25 7.17 -27.07
N PRO A 341 15.25 8.44 -26.69
CA PRO A 341 15.95 8.92 -25.49
C PRO A 341 15.15 8.49 -24.25
N LEU A 342 15.53 7.37 -23.63
CA LEU A 342 14.79 6.79 -22.52
C LEU A 342 14.91 7.63 -21.25
N ALA A 343 13.81 7.67 -20.49
CA ALA A 343 13.67 8.33 -19.20
C ALA A 343 12.82 7.44 -18.26
N GLY A 344 13.36 6.26 -17.94
CA GLY A 344 12.71 5.28 -17.09
C GLY A 344 11.28 4.98 -17.53
N VAL A 345 10.36 4.89 -16.53
CA VAL A 345 8.93 4.59 -16.78
C VAL A 345 8.22 5.66 -17.63
N LEU A 346 8.73 6.90 -17.66
CA LEU A 346 8.09 7.99 -18.39
C LEU A 346 8.11 7.78 -19.91
N THR A 347 8.95 6.90 -20.42
CA THR A 347 9.05 6.53 -21.84
C THR A 347 8.43 5.18 -22.17
N SER A 348 7.78 4.52 -21.18
CA SER A 348 7.04 3.30 -21.46
C SER A 348 5.79 3.58 -22.29
N PRO A 349 5.55 2.87 -23.40
CA PRO A 349 4.36 3.05 -24.21
C PRO A 349 3.05 2.88 -23.41
N VAL A 350 3.01 1.91 -22.49
CA VAL A 350 1.81 1.66 -21.68
C VAL A 350 1.57 2.77 -20.65
N PHE A 351 2.63 3.31 -20.03
CA PHE A 351 2.50 4.46 -19.13
C PHE A 351 2.01 5.72 -19.89
N LEU A 352 2.62 6.03 -21.01
CA LEU A 352 2.27 7.18 -21.84
C LEU A 352 0.87 7.08 -22.42
N SER A 353 0.46 5.89 -22.86
CA SER A 353 -0.88 5.65 -23.38
C SER A 353 -1.96 5.64 -22.29
N ARG A 354 -1.60 5.22 -21.07
CA ARG A 354 -2.51 5.33 -19.90
C ARG A 354 -2.85 6.79 -19.57
N HIS A 355 -1.92 7.69 -19.84
CA HIS A 355 -2.05 9.13 -19.64
C HIS A 355 -1.92 9.89 -20.97
N PRO A 356 -2.93 9.79 -21.87
CA PRO A 356 -2.78 10.25 -23.23
C PRO A 356 -2.72 11.78 -23.33
N THR A 357 -1.98 12.28 -24.30
CA THR A 357 -2.06 13.66 -24.74
C THR A 357 -3.23 13.87 -25.71
N THR A 358 -3.74 15.10 -25.78
CA THR A 358 -4.71 15.57 -26.78
C THR A 358 -4.33 16.97 -27.23
N ASN A 359 -4.92 17.42 -28.33
CA ASN A 359 -4.69 18.79 -28.83
C ASN A 359 -5.07 19.89 -27.82
N THR A 360 -5.91 19.56 -26.83
CA THR A 360 -6.33 20.51 -25.79
C THR A 360 -5.55 20.39 -24.51
N ASN A 361 -5.19 19.16 -24.08
CA ASN A 361 -4.42 18.98 -22.86
C ASN A 361 -2.91 19.16 -23.07
N ARG A 362 -2.38 18.93 -24.28
CA ARG A 362 -0.99 19.20 -24.66
C ARG A 362 0.02 18.67 -23.62
N ASN A 363 -0.08 17.38 -23.26
CA ASN A 363 0.71 16.69 -22.24
C ASN A 363 0.51 17.14 -20.78
N ARG A 364 -0.37 18.09 -20.48
CA ARG A 364 -0.64 18.52 -19.09
C ARG A 364 -1.12 17.38 -18.19
N HIS A 365 -1.85 16.41 -18.76
CA HIS A 365 -2.24 15.22 -18.00
C HIS A 365 -1.02 14.39 -17.57
N ARG A 366 -0.06 14.14 -18.47
CA ARG A 366 1.20 13.45 -18.14
C ARG A 366 1.99 14.21 -17.08
N ALA A 367 2.13 15.52 -17.24
CA ALA A 367 2.79 16.38 -16.27
C ALA A 367 2.14 16.31 -14.89
N ARG A 368 0.81 16.37 -14.82
CA ARG A 368 0.07 16.22 -13.56
C ARG A 368 0.38 14.88 -12.88
N MET A 369 0.41 13.77 -13.65
CA MET A 369 0.71 12.46 -13.10
C MET A 369 2.15 12.38 -12.57
N VAL A 370 3.12 13.01 -13.24
CA VAL A 370 4.49 13.10 -12.72
C VAL A 370 4.53 13.82 -11.37
N TYR A 371 3.86 14.97 -11.25
CA TYR A 371 3.76 15.67 -9.96
C TYR A 371 3.08 14.82 -8.88
N GLN A 372 2.02 14.13 -9.23
CA GLN A 372 1.27 13.31 -8.26
C GLN A 372 2.04 12.08 -7.83
N PHE A 373 2.63 11.33 -8.76
CA PHE A 373 3.25 10.04 -8.47
C PHE A 373 4.68 10.16 -7.92
N PHE A 374 5.43 11.15 -8.38
CA PHE A 374 6.85 11.25 -8.06
C PHE A 374 7.23 12.47 -7.21
N LEU A 375 6.32 13.42 -7.04
CA LEU A 375 6.53 14.59 -6.19
C LEU A 375 5.44 14.74 -5.10
N GLY A 376 4.53 13.78 -4.96
CA GLY A 376 3.49 13.79 -3.94
C GLY A 376 2.58 15.02 -3.98
N THR A 377 2.50 15.69 -5.13
CA THR A 377 1.80 16.99 -5.28
C THR A 377 0.66 16.86 -6.28
N ASP A 378 -0.59 16.98 -5.83
CA ASP A 378 -1.72 17.16 -6.77
C ASP A 378 -1.88 18.63 -7.14
N ILE A 379 -1.39 18.98 -8.33
CA ILE A 379 -1.41 20.35 -8.84
C ILE A 379 -2.83 20.95 -8.86
N LEU A 380 -3.88 20.14 -9.04
CA LEU A 380 -5.25 20.68 -9.04
C LEU A 380 -5.73 21.14 -7.66
N LYS A 381 -5.09 20.62 -6.58
CA LYS A 381 -5.38 21.07 -5.22
C LYS A 381 -4.62 22.33 -4.81
N THR A 382 -3.70 22.81 -5.65
CA THR A 382 -2.97 24.08 -5.39
C THR A 382 -3.83 25.32 -5.63
N ALA A 383 -4.94 25.18 -6.37
CA ALA A 383 -5.91 26.27 -6.53
C ALA A 383 -6.87 26.27 -5.31
N GLU A 384 -6.75 27.31 -4.47
CA GLU A 384 -7.52 27.43 -3.21
C GLU A 384 -9.03 27.64 -3.43
N GLN A 385 -9.46 28.02 -4.63
CA GLN A 385 -10.87 28.23 -4.96
C GLN A 385 -11.21 27.69 -6.36
N PRO A 386 -12.44 27.21 -6.57
CA PRO A 386 -12.92 26.83 -7.90
C PRO A 386 -12.83 28.01 -8.86
N LEU A 387 -12.26 27.77 -10.05
CA LEU A 387 -12.14 28.79 -11.09
C LEU A 387 -13.50 29.08 -11.71
N ASP A 388 -13.94 30.33 -11.65
CA ASP A 388 -15.10 30.82 -12.39
C ASP A 388 -14.69 31.19 -13.82
N GLN A 389 -14.85 30.24 -14.74
CA GLN A 389 -14.48 30.43 -16.15
C GLN A 389 -15.17 31.61 -16.82
N THR A 390 -16.32 32.06 -16.32
CA THR A 390 -17.07 33.18 -16.89
C THR A 390 -16.40 34.54 -16.61
N LYS A 391 -15.51 34.60 -15.64
CA LYS A 391 -14.76 35.80 -15.26
C LYS A 391 -13.39 35.91 -15.92
N ILE A 392 -12.95 34.87 -16.65
CA ILE A 392 -11.66 34.86 -17.31
C ILE A 392 -11.81 35.45 -18.71
N THR A 393 -11.33 36.66 -18.89
CA THR A 393 -11.39 37.37 -20.15
C THR A 393 -10.00 37.67 -20.76
N ASP A 394 -8.94 37.24 -20.10
CA ASP A 394 -7.57 37.50 -20.53
C ASP A 394 -7.24 36.76 -21.83
N PHE A 395 -6.44 37.39 -22.67
CA PHE A 395 -5.82 36.69 -23.80
C PHE A 395 -4.81 35.68 -23.29
N ASN A 396 -4.89 34.46 -23.80
CA ASN A 396 -4.07 33.33 -23.33
C ASN A 396 -4.04 33.23 -21.79
N PRO A 397 -5.16 32.86 -21.14
CA PRO A 397 -5.30 32.93 -19.68
C PRO A 397 -4.32 32.01 -18.92
N THR A 398 -3.87 30.93 -19.53
CA THR A 398 -2.89 30.01 -18.91
C THR A 398 -1.52 30.66 -18.68
N MET A 399 -1.23 31.72 -19.45
CA MET A 399 0.00 32.53 -19.33
C MET A 399 -0.20 33.82 -18.54
N ASN A 400 -1.38 34.42 -18.63
CA ASN A 400 -1.58 35.83 -18.25
C ASN A 400 -2.59 36.04 -17.11
N ASN A 401 -3.47 35.05 -16.81
CA ASN A 401 -4.41 35.17 -15.72
C ASN A 401 -3.84 34.54 -14.43
N ALA A 402 -3.80 35.31 -13.33
CA ALA A 402 -3.22 34.91 -12.07
C ALA A 402 -3.84 33.58 -11.50
N ALA A 403 -5.16 33.39 -11.67
CA ALA A 403 -5.82 32.18 -11.19
C ALA A 403 -5.46 30.92 -12.02
N CYS A 404 -5.19 31.06 -13.32
CA CYS A 404 -4.78 29.97 -14.18
C CYS A 404 -3.30 29.63 -14.03
N THR A 405 -2.45 30.63 -13.85
CA THR A 405 -1.00 30.46 -13.74
C THR A 405 -0.59 29.70 -12.49
N VAL A 406 -1.42 29.62 -11.43
CA VAL A 406 -1.18 28.79 -10.25
C VAL A 406 -0.81 27.35 -10.62
N CYS A 407 -1.58 26.74 -11.52
CA CYS A 407 -1.31 25.38 -11.99
C CYS A 407 -0.38 25.34 -13.21
N HIS A 408 -0.62 26.26 -14.17
CA HIS A 408 0.05 26.22 -15.48
C HIS A 408 1.52 26.63 -15.43
N ALA A 409 1.94 27.39 -14.42
CA ALA A 409 3.37 27.67 -14.22
C ALA A 409 4.21 26.44 -13.93
N ALA A 410 3.60 25.41 -13.30
CA ALA A 410 4.26 24.14 -13.03
C ALA A 410 4.00 23.11 -14.15
N LEU A 411 2.74 23.00 -14.61
CA LEU A 411 2.35 21.95 -15.56
C LEU A 411 2.93 22.17 -16.96
N ASP A 412 2.87 23.40 -17.50
CA ASP A 412 3.23 23.66 -18.88
C ASP A 412 4.71 23.39 -19.18
N PRO A 413 5.69 23.80 -18.34
CA PRO A 413 7.08 23.45 -18.57
C PRO A 413 7.34 21.95 -18.58
N LEU A 414 6.79 21.23 -17.59
CA LEU A 414 6.97 19.78 -17.53
C LEU A 414 6.26 19.08 -18.68
N SER A 415 5.10 19.57 -19.12
CA SER A 415 4.37 19.06 -20.29
C SER A 415 5.24 19.09 -21.55
N GLY A 416 6.06 20.12 -21.69
CA GLY A 416 7.00 20.28 -22.79
C GLY A 416 8.06 19.19 -22.84
N GLY A 417 8.41 18.58 -21.73
CA GLY A 417 9.30 17.41 -21.73
C GLY A 417 8.78 16.22 -22.55
N PHE A 418 7.45 16.10 -22.70
CA PHE A 418 6.81 15.03 -23.44
C PHE A 418 6.51 15.36 -24.92
N HIS A 419 7.03 16.45 -25.47
CA HIS A 419 6.66 16.94 -26.80
C HIS A 419 6.87 15.90 -27.93
N SER A 420 7.90 15.05 -27.84
CA SER A 420 8.20 14.00 -28.81
C SER A 420 7.40 12.71 -28.65
N PHE A 421 6.34 12.70 -27.83
CA PHE A 421 5.53 11.49 -27.63
C PHE A 421 4.04 11.72 -27.92
N ASP A 422 3.50 10.97 -28.88
CA ASP A 422 2.10 11.05 -29.31
C ASP A 422 1.09 10.55 -28.22
N SER A 423 -0.18 10.53 -28.58
CA SER A 423 -1.28 10.10 -27.70
C SER A 423 -1.22 8.61 -27.30
N ALA A 424 -0.61 7.79 -28.13
CA ALA A 424 -0.40 6.36 -27.88
C ALA A 424 0.95 6.04 -27.20
N GLY A 425 1.72 7.07 -26.84
CA GLY A 425 3.05 6.91 -26.25
C GLY A 425 4.14 6.54 -27.25
N ARG A 426 3.96 6.80 -28.51
CA ARG A 426 4.94 6.54 -29.58
C ARG A 426 5.89 7.73 -29.69
N TYR A 427 7.17 7.43 -29.87
CA TYR A 427 8.18 8.45 -30.07
C TYR A 427 8.14 8.96 -31.53
N GLU A 428 8.08 10.28 -31.67
CA GLU A 428 8.22 11.01 -32.94
C GLU A 428 9.18 12.17 -32.66
N GLU A 429 10.35 12.17 -33.33
CA GLU A 429 11.30 13.25 -33.15
C GLU A 429 10.64 14.58 -33.55
N ASP A 430 10.51 15.49 -32.61
CA ASP A 430 9.89 16.80 -32.78
C ASP A 430 10.75 17.83 -32.02
N ASP A 431 11.12 18.91 -32.69
CA ASP A 431 11.88 20.02 -32.11
C ASP A 431 11.00 21.25 -31.85
N THR A 432 9.68 21.11 -32.00
CA THR A 432 8.71 22.20 -31.85
C THR A 432 7.98 22.17 -30.52
N TRP A 433 7.57 23.33 -30.07
CA TRP A 433 6.69 23.49 -28.92
C TRP A 433 5.72 24.66 -29.15
N TYR A 434 4.62 24.65 -28.42
CA TYR A 434 3.57 25.64 -28.56
C TYR A 434 4.02 27.04 -28.08
N GLU A 435 3.90 28.04 -28.95
CA GLU A 435 4.27 29.42 -28.63
C GLU A 435 3.37 30.05 -27.55
N ASP A 436 2.14 29.55 -27.39
CA ASP A 436 1.16 29.97 -26.39
C ASP A 436 1.26 29.21 -25.06
N MET A 437 2.34 28.46 -24.85
CA MET A 437 2.67 27.75 -23.60
C MET A 437 4.06 28.17 -23.10
N ARG A 438 4.31 27.94 -21.79
CA ARG A 438 5.67 28.10 -21.25
C ARG A 438 6.63 27.10 -21.91
N PRO A 439 7.90 27.47 -22.11
CA PRO A 439 8.88 26.59 -22.72
C PRO A 439 9.08 25.33 -21.87
N PRO A 440 9.49 24.19 -22.50
CA PRO A 440 9.82 22.97 -21.77
C PRO A 440 10.82 23.25 -20.64
N GLY A 441 10.62 22.62 -19.47
CA GLY A 441 11.47 22.85 -18.30
C GLY A 441 10.95 22.23 -17.02
N PHE A 442 11.55 22.62 -15.90
CA PHE A 442 11.13 22.22 -14.56
C PHE A 442 11.45 23.34 -13.55
N GLY A 443 10.49 23.69 -12.71
CA GLY A 443 10.64 24.84 -11.80
C GLY A 443 10.91 26.13 -12.55
N ALA A 444 12.01 26.80 -12.22
CA ALA A 444 12.45 28.03 -12.89
C ALA A 444 13.38 27.79 -14.10
N GLU A 445 13.78 26.54 -14.35
CA GLU A 445 14.74 26.21 -15.41
C GLU A 445 14.01 25.77 -16.69
N SER A 446 14.46 26.30 -17.83
CA SER A 446 14.01 25.85 -19.15
C SER A 446 15.03 24.88 -19.75
N VAL A 447 14.53 23.91 -20.54
CA VAL A 447 15.38 23.00 -21.33
C VAL A 447 16.19 23.82 -22.33
N PRO A 448 17.52 23.70 -22.35
CA PRO A 448 18.34 24.32 -23.39
C PRO A 448 17.96 23.79 -24.78
N PHE A 449 17.96 24.65 -25.80
CA PHE A 449 17.61 24.25 -27.17
C PHE A 449 18.44 23.05 -27.68
N SER A 450 19.71 22.97 -27.30
CA SER A 450 20.59 21.83 -27.64
C SER A 450 20.18 20.49 -27.02
N GLU A 451 19.35 20.53 -25.96
CA GLU A 451 18.85 19.35 -25.26
C GLU A 451 17.36 19.06 -25.55
N PHE A 452 16.76 19.78 -26.48
CA PHE A 452 15.36 19.56 -26.88
C PHE A 452 15.08 18.11 -27.30
N PRO A 453 15.93 17.43 -28.10
CA PRO A 453 15.70 16.02 -28.45
C PRO A 453 15.66 15.07 -27.24
N THR A 454 16.26 15.45 -26.12
CA THR A 454 16.29 14.70 -24.86
C THR A 454 15.56 15.39 -23.72
N ALA A 455 14.60 16.29 -24.05
CA ALA A 455 13.91 17.12 -23.08
C ALA A 455 13.27 16.33 -21.93
N LEU A 456 12.68 15.15 -22.21
CA LEU A 456 12.08 14.33 -21.17
C LEU A 456 13.14 13.80 -20.20
N SER A 457 14.29 13.32 -20.69
CA SER A 457 15.39 12.88 -19.83
C SER A 457 15.97 14.01 -18.99
N TRP A 458 16.02 15.24 -19.56
CA TRP A 458 16.46 16.44 -18.85
C TRP A 458 15.50 16.81 -17.71
N VAL A 459 14.20 16.79 -17.97
CA VAL A 459 13.13 17.04 -16.95
C VAL A 459 13.14 15.92 -15.90
N ALA A 460 13.21 14.66 -16.31
CA ALA A 460 13.22 13.50 -15.43
C ALA A 460 14.32 13.53 -14.36
N LYS A 461 15.54 13.97 -14.76
CA LYS A 461 16.65 14.15 -13.82
C LYS A 461 16.33 15.18 -12.76
N ARG A 462 15.73 16.30 -13.12
CA ARG A 462 15.35 17.36 -12.17
C ARG A 462 14.23 16.96 -11.24
N VAL A 463 13.25 16.21 -11.75
CA VAL A 463 12.21 15.61 -10.91
C VAL A 463 12.81 14.63 -9.91
N ALA A 464 13.74 13.78 -10.35
CA ALA A 464 14.43 12.82 -9.47
C ALA A 464 15.36 13.49 -8.43
N ASP A 465 15.85 14.69 -8.72
CA ASP A 465 16.70 15.48 -7.82
C ASP A 465 15.90 16.42 -6.90
N ASP A 466 14.60 16.57 -7.13
CA ASP A 466 13.72 17.36 -6.25
C ASP A 466 13.54 16.63 -4.89
N PRO A 467 13.69 17.32 -3.75
CA PRO A 467 13.53 16.69 -2.43
C PRO A 467 12.19 15.98 -2.22
N ARG A 468 11.13 16.44 -2.88
CA ARG A 468 9.80 15.81 -2.84
C ARG A 468 9.79 14.39 -3.40
N PHE A 469 10.75 14.05 -4.28
CA PHE A 469 10.85 12.70 -4.85
C PHE A 469 11.03 11.63 -3.77
N ALA A 470 11.95 11.86 -2.82
CA ALA A 470 12.19 10.94 -1.71
C ALA A 470 10.95 10.81 -0.81
N LEU A 471 10.33 11.94 -0.45
CA LEU A 471 9.13 11.94 0.39
C LEU A 471 7.93 11.28 -0.30
N SER A 472 7.78 11.47 -1.62
CA SER A 472 6.73 10.80 -2.40
C SER A 472 6.91 9.27 -2.42
N ALA A 473 8.15 8.79 -2.49
CA ALA A 473 8.43 7.35 -2.39
C ALA A 473 8.03 6.78 -1.01
N VAL A 474 8.31 7.53 0.08
CA VAL A 474 7.84 7.16 1.44
C VAL A 474 6.32 7.11 1.49
N TYR A 475 5.61 8.11 0.97
CA TYR A 475 4.15 8.16 0.94
C TYR A 475 3.55 6.97 0.16
N THR A 476 4.13 6.65 -1.00
CA THR A 476 3.69 5.52 -1.83
C THR A 476 3.87 4.20 -1.10
N MET A 477 5.04 3.96 -0.51
CA MET A 477 5.30 2.73 0.23
C MET A 477 4.46 2.63 1.51
N TYR A 478 4.30 3.74 2.24
CA TYR A 478 3.42 3.78 3.41
C TYR A 478 1.97 3.40 3.04
N THR A 479 1.41 4.05 2.02
CA THR A 479 0.04 3.74 1.55
C THR A 479 -0.08 2.29 1.11
N GLY A 480 0.90 1.80 0.36
CA GLY A 480 0.93 0.42 -0.10
C GLY A 480 0.97 -0.59 1.04
N LEU A 481 1.85 -0.40 2.01
CA LEU A 481 2.07 -1.34 3.12
C LEU A 481 0.99 -1.27 4.20
N THR A 482 0.41 -0.09 4.45
CA THR A 482 -0.57 0.10 5.51
C THR A 482 -2.02 0.23 5.02
N GLY A 483 -2.24 0.50 3.73
CA GLY A 483 -3.55 0.83 3.16
C GLY A 483 -4.07 2.20 3.59
N GLN A 484 -3.31 2.96 4.36
CA GLN A 484 -3.69 4.29 4.86
C GLN A 484 -3.03 5.38 4.02
N GLN A 485 -3.76 6.47 3.79
CA GLN A 485 -3.18 7.65 3.16
C GLN A 485 -2.35 8.43 4.19
N PRO A 486 -1.26 9.09 3.77
CA PRO A 486 -0.60 10.08 4.62
C PRO A 486 -1.60 11.13 5.11
N LEU A 487 -1.44 11.57 6.35
CA LEU A 487 -2.30 12.60 6.91
C LEU A 487 -2.18 13.89 6.09
N ALA A 488 -3.32 14.52 5.82
CA ALA A 488 -3.36 15.86 5.25
C ALA A 488 -3.38 16.91 6.35
N ALA A 489 -2.80 18.06 6.07
CA ALA A 489 -2.95 19.20 6.97
C ALA A 489 -4.45 19.57 7.09
N PRO A 490 -5.00 19.70 8.31
CA PRO A 490 -6.40 20.07 8.51
C PRO A 490 -6.66 21.49 7.99
N THR A 491 -7.91 21.73 7.59
CA THR A 491 -8.36 23.08 7.21
C THR A 491 -8.53 23.96 8.45
N ASN A 492 -8.34 25.27 8.31
CA ASN A 492 -8.36 26.22 9.43
C ASN A 492 -9.69 26.26 10.20
N ASP A 493 -10.78 25.79 9.62
CA ASP A 493 -12.13 25.71 10.19
C ASP A 493 -12.44 24.35 10.85
N ASP A 494 -11.49 23.40 10.84
CA ASP A 494 -11.67 22.11 11.49
C ASP A 494 -11.79 22.27 13.02
N PRO A 495 -12.87 21.80 13.66
CA PRO A 495 -13.07 21.95 15.10
C PRO A 495 -12.01 21.24 15.95
N GLU A 496 -11.33 20.22 15.41
CA GLU A 496 -10.23 19.50 16.06
C GLU A 496 -8.84 19.91 15.49
N PHE A 497 -8.77 21.08 14.85
CA PHE A 497 -7.58 21.56 14.14
C PHE A 497 -6.27 21.29 14.90
N ASN A 498 -6.16 21.72 16.16
CA ASN A 498 -4.91 21.61 16.92
C ASN A 498 -4.46 20.14 17.14
N ALA A 499 -5.40 19.23 17.35
CA ALA A 499 -5.09 17.82 17.56
C ALA A 499 -4.68 17.14 16.25
N LYS A 500 -5.45 17.34 15.18
CA LYS A 500 -5.17 16.81 13.85
C LYS A 500 -3.88 17.39 13.28
N PHE A 501 -3.64 18.68 13.51
CA PHE A 501 -2.43 19.33 13.02
C PHE A 501 -1.16 18.82 13.72
N ARG A 502 -1.20 18.57 15.03
CA ARG A 502 -0.08 17.91 15.73
C ARG A 502 0.19 16.49 15.22
N ALA A 503 -0.87 15.71 15.00
CA ALA A 503 -0.74 14.37 14.43
C ALA A 503 -0.13 14.42 13.01
N TYR A 504 -0.62 15.34 12.18
CA TYR A 504 -0.06 15.60 10.85
C TYR A 504 1.42 15.97 10.92
N LEU A 505 1.81 16.90 11.79
CA LEU A 505 3.21 17.30 11.94
C LEU A 505 4.11 16.14 12.39
N ALA A 506 3.66 15.37 13.39
CA ALA A 506 4.43 14.23 13.85
C ALA A 506 4.68 13.21 12.73
N GLN A 507 3.65 12.92 11.91
CA GLN A 507 3.81 12.03 10.75
C GLN A 507 4.69 12.67 9.67
N TYR A 508 4.50 13.94 9.38
CA TYR A 508 5.29 14.69 8.40
C TYR A 508 6.78 14.65 8.76
N HIS A 509 7.14 14.90 10.02
CA HIS A 509 8.54 14.83 10.48
C HIS A 509 9.09 13.40 10.39
N ALA A 510 8.34 12.40 10.85
CA ALA A 510 8.76 11.00 10.75
C ALA A 510 9.02 10.59 9.29
N PHE A 511 8.15 10.97 8.37
CA PHE A 511 8.29 10.63 6.96
C PHE A 511 9.40 11.42 6.26
N ASN A 512 9.62 12.68 6.63
CA ASN A 512 10.78 13.43 6.17
C ASN A 512 12.09 12.81 6.66
N THR A 513 12.18 12.36 7.91
CA THR A 513 13.35 11.63 8.40
C THR A 513 13.61 10.38 7.55
N MET A 514 12.58 9.56 7.30
CA MET A 514 12.68 8.40 6.41
C MET A 514 13.12 8.79 4.99
N ALA A 515 12.64 9.92 4.47
CA ALA A 515 13.00 10.41 3.14
C ALA A 515 14.47 10.90 3.09
N HIS A 516 14.96 11.55 4.14
CA HIS A 516 16.37 11.92 4.26
C HIS A 516 17.27 10.69 4.35
N ASP A 517 16.95 9.74 5.23
CA ASP A 517 17.70 8.48 5.35
C ASP A 517 17.75 7.70 4.04
N PHE A 518 16.63 7.71 3.30
CA PHE A 518 16.53 7.11 1.97
C PHE A 518 17.46 7.80 0.96
N ALA A 519 17.45 9.13 0.94
CA ALA A 519 18.31 9.91 0.05
C ALA A 519 19.81 9.73 0.40
N ASP A 520 20.16 9.79 1.67
CA ASP A 520 21.52 9.60 2.17
C ASP A 520 22.03 8.17 1.97
N GLY A 521 21.10 7.18 2.02
CA GLY A 521 21.35 5.77 1.71
C GLY A 521 21.41 5.46 0.20
N GLY A 522 21.54 6.46 -0.68
CA GLY A 522 21.69 6.29 -2.12
C GLY A 522 20.39 5.91 -2.83
N TYR A 523 19.26 6.20 -2.24
CA TYR A 523 17.91 5.90 -2.77
C TYR A 523 17.64 4.39 -2.92
N ASN A 524 18.07 3.57 -1.97
CA ASN A 524 17.66 2.16 -1.91
C ASN A 524 16.25 2.03 -1.30
N LEU A 525 15.24 1.69 -2.11
CA LEU A 525 13.84 1.65 -1.67
C LEU A 525 13.57 0.64 -0.54
N LYS A 526 14.39 -0.42 -0.41
CA LYS A 526 14.27 -1.40 0.68
C LYS A 526 14.46 -0.76 2.06
N THR A 527 15.27 0.32 2.16
CA THR A 527 15.44 1.05 3.42
C THR A 527 14.16 1.73 3.87
N VAL A 528 13.39 2.27 2.94
CA VAL A 528 12.06 2.86 3.21
C VAL A 528 11.08 1.80 3.73
N VAL A 529 11.04 0.63 3.09
CA VAL A 529 10.17 -0.48 3.52
C VAL A 529 10.50 -0.88 4.96
N LYS A 530 11.78 -1.08 5.28
CA LYS A 530 12.25 -1.44 6.64
C LYS A 530 11.89 -0.35 7.65
N ALA A 531 12.10 0.91 7.31
CA ALA A 531 11.78 2.04 8.18
C ALA A 531 10.27 2.11 8.49
N ILE A 532 9.42 1.92 7.47
CA ILE A 532 7.96 1.90 7.66
C ILE A 532 7.53 0.74 8.56
N VAL A 533 7.99 -0.50 8.30
CA VAL A 533 7.61 -1.69 9.08
C VAL A 533 7.97 -1.53 10.56
N LYS A 534 9.12 -0.95 10.86
CA LYS A 534 9.56 -0.70 12.25
C LYS A 534 8.88 0.50 12.91
N SER A 535 8.25 1.37 12.12
CA SER A 535 7.66 2.61 12.63
C SER A 535 6.38 2.37 13.44
N PRO A 536 6.02 3.31 14.33
CA PRO A 536 4.74 3.30 15.01
C PRO A 536 3.55 3.28 14.05
N TYR A 537 3.67 3.87 12.87
CA TYR A 537 2.61 3.97 11.86
C TYR A 537 2.23 2.64 11.22
N PHE A 538 3.14 1.69 11.15
CA PHE A 538 2.83 0.32 10.72
C PHE A 538 2.31 -0.54 11.86
N ARG A 539 2.79 -0.27 13.08
CA ARG A 539 2.53 -1.08 14.28
C ARG A 539 1.29 -0.67 15.05
N ALA A 540 0.75 0.53 14.80
CA ALA A 540 -0.46 1.01 15.46
C ALA A 540 -1.67 0.16 15.05
N ARG A 541 -2.42 -0.39 16.03
CA ARG A 541 -3.57 -1.26 15.77
C ARG A 541 -4.89 -0.68 16.19
N ASN A 542 -4.94 -0.02 17.33
CA ASN A 542 -6.19 0.47 17.92
C ASN A 542 -5.92 1.61 18.88
N VAL A 543 -6.96 2.25 19.36
CA VAL A 543 -6.90 3.30 20.40
C VAL A 543 -7.47 2.74 21.70
N ALA A 544 -6.70 2.86 22.77
CA ALA A 544 -7.10 2.37 24.10
C ALA A 544 -8.31 3.11 24.69
N GLN A 545 -8.61 4.34 24.23
CA GLN A 545 -9.72 5.17 24.70
C GLN A 545 -10.40 5.87 23.52
N ALA A 546 -11.69 5.62 23.33
CA ALA A 546 -12.54 6.28 22.33
C ALA A 546 -12.62 7.81 22.47
N SER A 547 -12.20 8.37 23.62
CA SER A 547 -12.26 9.81 23.91
C SER A 547 -11.11 10.63 23.28
N ARG A 548 -10.19 10.02 22.54
CA ARG A 548 -9.04 10.73 21.94
C ARG A 548 -9.28 11.29 20.55
N GLY A 549 -10.52 11.39 20.15
CA GLY A 549 -10.89 12.10 18.95
C GLY A 549 -10.56 11.41 17.64
N GLU A 550 -11.16 11.88 16.59
CA GLU A 550 -11.04 11.41 15.22
C GLU A 550 -9.60 11.49 14.67
N ALA A 551 -8.78 12.42 15.19
CA ALA A 551 -7.39 12.59 14.80
C ALA A 551 -6.50 11.37 15.07
N LEU A 552 -6.81 10.56 16.09
CA LEU A 552 -6.04 9.36 16.43
C LEU A 552 -6.59 8.09 15.76
N THR A 553 -7.85 8.08 15.34
CA THR A 553 -8.43 6.95 14.61
C THR A 553 -7.81 6.76 13.22
N GLN A 554 -7.19 7.81 12.66
CA GLN A 554 -6.47 7.74 11.39
C GLN A 554 -5.02 7.21 11.53
N LEU A 555 -4.45 7.22 12.75
CA LEU A 555 -3.07 6.81 13.01
C LEU A 555 -2.92 5.35 13.42
N GLY A 556 -4.00 4.72 13.83
CA GLY A 556 -3.97 3.33 14.25
C GLY A 556 -5.29 2.66 13.92
N GLY A 557 -5.21 1.55 13.26
CA GLY A 557 -6.37 0.74 12.97
C GLY A 557 -6.02 -0.45 12.11
N THR A 558 -6.59 -1.58 12.47
CA THR A 558 -6.59 -2.73 11.59
C THR A 558 -7.31 -2.36 10.30
N ARG A 559 -6.70 -2.64 9.16
CA ARG A 559 -7.29 -2.45 7.85
C ARG A 559 -7.96 -3.72 7.35
N PHE A 560 -9.01 -3.55 6.56
CA PHE A 560 -9.58 -4.63 5.78
C PHE A 560 -8.60 -5.06 4.67
N LEU A 561 -8.33 -6.37 4.58
CA LEU A 561 -7.38 -6.87 3.58
C LEU A 561 -7.97 -6.76 2.18
N GLY A 562 -7.21 -6.23 1.24
CA GLY A 562 -7.54 -6.28 -0.17
C GLY A 562 -7.52 -7.72 -0.73
N PRO A 563 -8.10 -7.94 -1.91
CA PRO A 563 -8.25 -9.30 -2.45
C PRO A 563 -6.92 -10.01 -2.67
N GLU A 564 -5.88 -9.32 -3.12
CA GLU A 564 -4.56 -9.89 -3.34
C GLU A 564 -3.88 -10.28 -2.02
N GLN A 565 -4.05 -9.47 -0.98
CA GLN A 565 -3.50 -9.73 0.36
C GLN A 565 -4.24 -10.88 1.04
N LEU A 566 -5.58 -10.88 0.98
CA LEU A 566 -6.38 -11.98 1.52
C LEU A 566 -6.07 -13.30 0.81
N HIS A 567 -5.88 -13.28 -0.51
CA HIS A 567 -5.45 -14.46 -1.27
C HIS A 567 -4.14 -15.04 -0.74
N ARG A 568 -3.11 -14.20 -0.54
CA ARG A 568 -1.82 -14.63 0.04
C ARG A 568 -1.97 -15.17 1.46
N LYS A 569 -2.77 -14.51 2.30
CA LYS A 569 -3.02 -14.96 3.68
C LYS A 569 -3.73 -16.31 3.71
N ILE A 570 -4.75 -16.51 2.86
CA ILE A 570 -5.42 -17.82 2.72
C ILE A 570 -4.39 -18.90 2.38
N TRP A 571 -3.57 -18.67 1.37
CA TRP A 571 -2.56 -19.65 0.97
C TRP A 571 -1.54 -19.93 2.07
N ALA A 572 -0.98 -18.88 2.69
CA ALA A 572 0.01 -19.00 3.77
C ALA A 572 -0.51 -19.78 4.98
N VAL A 573 -1.79 -19.55 5.33
CA VAL A 573 -2.41 -20.16 6.52
C VAL A 573 -2.93 -21.56 6.23
N MET A 574 -3.63 -21.74 5.10
CA MET A 574 -4.36 -22.97 4.79
C MET A 574 -3.56 -23.99 3.97
N GLY A 575 -2.47 -23.56 3.32
CA GLY A 575 -1.71 -24.39 2.38
C GLY A 575 -2.38 -24.59 1.02
N TYR A 576 -3.57 -24.05 0.81
CA TYR A 576 -4.35 -24.19 -0.42
C TYR A 576 -4.91 -22.83 -0.88
N PRO A 577 -4.90 -22.52 -2.19
CA PRO A 577 -5.54 -21.33 -2.73
C PRO A 577 -7.06 -21.50 -2.84
N TRP A 578 -7.79 -20.39 -2.79
CA TRP A 578 -9.23 -20.40 -3.03
C TRP A 578 -9.56 -20.24 -4.51
N ARG A 579 -9.85 -21.37 -5.16
CA ARG A 579 -10.12 -21.45 -6.61
C ARG A 579 -11.22 -22.45 -6.98
N PRO A 580 -11.84 -22.34 -8.20
CA PRO A 580 -12.80 -23.32 -8.67
C PRO A 580 -12.15 -24.70 -8.88
N ARG A 581 -12.81 -25.76 -8.41
CA ARG A 581 -12.31 -27.14 -8.52
C ARG A 581 -12.00 -27.60 -9.95
N ALA A 582 -12.74 -27.08 -10.96
CA ALA A 582 -12.57 -27.45 -12.37
C ALA A 582 -11.26 -26.91 -13.01
N PHE A 583 -10.58 -25.96 -12.34
CA PHE A 583 -9.44 -25.23 -12.89
C PHE A 583 -8.23 -25.27 -11.96
N GLU A 584 -8.12 -26.33 -11.17
CA GLU A 584 -7.03 -26.52 -10.22
C GLU A 584 -5.64 -26.57 -10.91
N ASP A 585 -5.59 -26.89 -12.21
CA ASP A 585 -4.35 -27.11 -12.98
C ASP A 585 -3.75 -25.88 -13.66
N ASP A 586 -4.44 -24.73 -13.69
CA ASP A 586 -4.06 -23.58 -14.53
C ASP A 586 -3.39 -22.41 -13.76
N GLY A 587 -2.79 -22.69 -12.61
CA GLY A 587 -2.05 -21.69 -11.81
C GLY A 587 -2.95 -20.58 -11.26
N ASN A 588 -2.35 -19.47 -10.80
CA ASN A 588 -3.03 -18.30 -10.18
C ASN A 588 -4.11 -17.65 -11.06
N ARG A 589 -4.19 -18.02 -12.32
CA ARG A 589 -5.13 -17.50 -13.29
C ARG A 589 -6.60 -17.70 -12.90
N TYR A 590 -6.91 -18.69 -12.06
CA TYR A 590 -8.27 -19.04 -11.69
C TYR A 590 -8.63 -18.75 -10.24
N ASP A 591 -7.72 -18.14 -9.47
CA ASP A 591 -7.99 -17.82 -8.09
C ASP A 591 -9.08 -16.76 -7.96
N PHE A 592 -10.10 -17.03 -7.15
CA PHE A 592 -11.32 -16.22 -7.08
C PHE A 592 -11.06 -14.74 -6.74
N LEU A 593 -10.10 -14.47 -5.85
CA LEU A 593 -9.77 -13.11 -5.43
C LEU A 593 -8.86 -12.36 -6.41
N LEU A 594 -8.22 -13.06 -7.36
CA LEU A 594 -7.31 -12.44 -8.32
C LEU A 594 -7.97 -12.20 -9.69
N ARG A 595 -9.12 -12.83 -9.95
CA ARG A 595 -9.80 -12.76 -11.24
C ARG A 595 -10.72 -11.54 -11.32
N ARG A 596 -10.63 -10.82 -12.44
CA ARG A 596 -11.52 -9.72 -12.80
C ARG A 596 -12.99 -10.16 -12.91
N ASP A 597 -13.25 -11.31 -13.52
CA ASP A 597 -14.59 -11.88 -13.76
C ASP A 597 -15.12 -12.71 -12.58
N ALA A 598 -14.46 -12.67 -11.42
CA ALA A 598 -14.89 -13.32 -10.19
C ALA A 598 -15.04 -12.30 -9.05
N TYR A 599 -14.19 -12.36 -8.01
CA TYR A 599 -14.40 -11.55 -6.81
C TYR A 599 -13.42 -10.39 -6.62
N ARG A 600 -12.40 -10.23 -7.46
CA ARG A 600 -11.37 -9.19 -7.28
C ARG A 600 -11.99 -7.80 -7.04
N MET A 601 -12.84 -7.34 -7.96
CA MET A 601 -13.47 -6.02 -7.85
C MET A 601 -14.59 -5.98 -6.80
N LEU A 602 -15.36 -7.06 -6.68
CA LEU A 602 -16.42 -7.16 -5.68
C LEU A 602 -15.91 -7.18 -4.24
N TYR A 603 -14.64 -7.58 -4.06
CA TYR A 603 -13.93 -7.58 -2.78
C TYR A 603 -13.01 -6.36 -2.60
N GLY A 604 -13.25 -5.29 -3.36
CA GLY A 604 -12.57 -4.00 -3.19
C GLY A 604 -11.28 -3.81 -3.98
N GLY A 605 -10.92 -4.76 -4.85
CA GLY A 605 -9.77 -4.62 -5.74
C GLY A 605 -10.05 -3.75 -6.95
N ILE A 606 -9.02 -3.53 -7.77
CA ILE A 606 -9.08 -2.74 -8.99
C ILE A 606 -8.83 -3.62 -10.23
N ASP A 607 -9.33 -3.17 -11.38
CA ASP A 607 -9.01 -3.76 -12.69
C ASP A 607 -8.20 -2.82 -13.60
N SER A 608 -7.84 -1.65 -13.07
CA SER A 608 -7.10 -0.60 -13.75
C SER A 608 -7.81 0.03 -14.97
N GLN A 609 -9.05 -0.36 -15.24
CA GLN A 609 -9.86 0.13 -16.37
C GLN A 609 -11.14 0.81 -15.90
N ASP A 610 -12.08 0.04 -15.35
CA ASP A 610 -13.40 0.52 -14.94
C ASP A 610 -13.40 0.83 -13.43
N VAL A 611 -12.66 0.06 -12.65
CA VAL A 611 -12.45 0.24 -11.21
C VAL A 611 -10.99 0.60 -10.98
N ILE A 612 -10.72 1.87 -10.72
CA ILE A 612 -9.38 2.44 -10.60
C ILE A 612 -9.00 2.84 -9.17
N GLN A 613 -9.92 2.67 -8.23
CA GLN A 613 -9.70 2.96 -6.80
C GLN A 613 -10.13 1.76 -5.97
N ARG A 614 -9.31 1.41 -4.99
CA ARG A 614 -9.64 0.34 -4.03
C ARG A 614 -10.74 0.79 -3.09
N ILE A 615 -11.62 -0.15 -2.75
CA ILE A 615 -12.60 0.04 -1.67
C ILE A 615 -11.95 -0.49 -0.39
N THR A 616 -11.72 0.39 0.57
CA THR A 616 -11.07 0.07 1.85
C THR A 616 -12.07 -0.13 2.99
N GLU A 617 -13.30 0.34 2.82
CA GLU A 617 -14.36 0.16 3.80
C GLU A 617 -15.19 -1.09 3.47
N PRO A 618 -15.40 -1.99 4.46
CA PRO A 618 -16.16 -3.21 4.24
C PRO A 618 -17.64 -2.92 3.94
N ASN A 619 -18.21 -3.75 3.09
CA ASN A 619 -19.63 -3.68 2.72
C ASN A 619 -20.28 -5.08 2.72
N GLY A 620 -21.59 -5.14 2.54
CA GLY A 620 -22.35 -6.39 2.61
C GLY A 620 -21.97 -7.41 1.53
N ILE A 621 -21.45 -6.98 0.37
CA ILE A 621 -20.98 -7.90 -0.68
C ILE A 621 -19.68 -8.56 -0.23
N MET A 622 -18.74 -7.79 0.30
CA MET A 622 -17.47 -8.29 0.83
C MET A 622 -17.71 -9.29 1.97
N ALA A 623 -18.65 -8.99 2.87
CA ALA A 623 -19.02 -9.91 3.95
C ALA A 623 -19.55 -11.24 3.42
N ASN A 624 -20.43 -11.23 2.41
CA ASN A 624 -20.93 -12.46 1.79
C ASN A 624 -19.82 -13.25 1.07
N ILE A 625 -18.87 -12.56 0.44
CA ILE A 625 -17.72 -13.21 -0.20
C ILE A 625 -16.82 -13.84 0.85
N ALA A 626 -16.57 -13.17 1.97
CA ALA A 626 -15.79 -13.70 3.10
C ALA A 626 -16.45 -14.94 3.71
N ASP A 627 -17.76 -14.90 3.96
CA ASP A 627 -18.51 -16.07 4.46
C ASP A 627 -18.43 -17.25 3.49
N ARG A 628 -18.56 -16.98 2.19
CA ARG A 628 -18.41 -18.00 1.16
C ARG A 628 -16.99 -18.59 1.15
N MET A 629 -15.98 -17.74 1.19
CA MET A 629 -14.58 -18.14 1.25
C MET A 629 -14.32 -19.05 2.45
N ALA A 630 -14.78 -18.66 3.66
CA ALA A 630 -14.60 -19.42 4.87
C ALA A 630 -15.21 -20.84 4.76
N ASN A 631 -16.45 -20.94 4.26
CA ASN A 631 -17.13 -22.22 4.06
C ASN A 631 -16.45 -23.10 3.00
N GLU A 632 -16.10 -22.52 1.84
CA GLU A 632 -15.46 -23.27 0.75
C GLU A 632 -14.04 -23.71 1.13
N MET A 633 -13.27 -22.86 1.80
CA MET A 633 -11.92 -23.20 2.25
C MET A 633 -11.93 -24.23 3.37
N ALA A 634 -12.85 -24.19 4.31
CA ALA A 634 -13.03 -25.25 5.30
C ALA A 634 -13.33 -26.61 4.62
N CYS A 635 -14.21 -26.61 3.61
CA CYS A 635 -14.52 -27.79 2.81
C CYS A 635 -13.32 -28.32 1.99
N ILE A 636 -12.47 -27.43 1.49
CA ILE A 636 -11.28 -27.80 0.71
C ILE A 636 -10.16 -28.30 1.62
N ALA A 637 -9.77 -27.51 2.62
CA ALA A 637 -8.53 -27.73 3.35
C ALA A 637 -8.67 -28.78 4.48
N VAL A 638 -9.78 -28.77 5.23
CA VAL A 638 -9.91 -29.68 6.39
C VAL A 638 -9.81 -31.17 6.01
N PRO A 639 -10.57 -31.68 5.04
CA PRO A 639 -10.42 -33.09 4.67
C PRO A 639 -9.08 -33.40 4.01
N ARG A 640 -8.51 -32.42 3.27
CA ARG A 640 -7.22 -32.59 2.59
C ARG A 640 -6.03 -32.58 3.54
N ASP A 641 -6.15 -31.93 4.68
CA ASP A 641 -5.13 -31.99 5.72
C ASP A 641 -5.28 -33.28 6.54
N LEU A 642 -6.52 -33.66 6.90
CA LEU A 642 -6.79 -34.83 7.72
C LEU A 642 -6.53 -36.21 7.04
N TYR A 643 -6.52 -36.26 5.68
CA TYR A 643 -6.15 -37.52 5.01
C TYR A 643 -4.64 -37.78 5.03
N LEU A 644 -3.83 -36.74 5.23
CA LEU A 644 -2.37 -36.87 5.31
C LEU A 644 -1.94 -37.60 6.61
N PRO A 645 -0.78 -38.27 6.63
CA PRO A 645 -0.13 -38.68 7.87
C PRO A 645 0.02 -37.51 8.83
N GLN A 646 -0.10 -37.76 10.13
CA GLN A 646 -0.13 -36.69 11.14
C GLN A 646 1.08 -35.76 11.09
N GLU A 647 2.28 -36.29 10.79
CA GLU A 647 3.52 -35.53 10.65
C GLU A 647 3.59 -34.61 9.42
N GLU A 648 2.73 -34.84 8.45
CA GLU A 648 2.65 -34.01 7.23
C GLU A 648 1.53 -32.95 7.31
N ARG A 649 0.70 -32.99 8.37
CA ARG A 649 -0.46 -32.10 8.51
C ARG A 649 -0.06 -30.68 8.88
N LEU A 650 -0.62 -29.75 8.16
CA LEU A 650 -0.42 -28.33 8.37
C LEU A 650 -1.40 -27.70 9.37
N LEU A 651 -2.63 -28.23 9.45
CA LEU A 651 -3.73 -27.68 10.23
C LEU A 651 -4.10 -28.53 11.44
N PHE A 652 -3.94 -29.85 11.36
CA PHE A 652 -4.43 -30.80 12.36
C PHE A 652 -3.34 -31.76 12.89
N PRO A 653 -2.19 -31.22 13.43
CA PRO A 653 -1.10 -32.06 13.91
C PRO A 653 -1.39 -32.80 15.24
N TYR A 654 -2.44 -32.42 15.99
CA TYR A 654 -2.70 -32.95 17.33
C TYR A 654 -3.92 -33.87 17.41
N VAL A 655 -4.62 -34.12 16.31
CA VAL A 655 -5.89 -34.87 16.32
C VAL A 655 -5.99 -35.87 15.18
N GLU A 656 -6.86 -36.86 15.38
CA GLU A 656 -7.25 -37.84 14.37
C GLU A 656 -8.75 -37.76 14.10
N THR A 657 -9.20 -38.30 12.95
CA THR A 657 -10.63 -38.37 12.59
C THR A 657 -11.44 -39.23 13.53
N THR A 658 -10.77 -40.04 14.37
CA THR A 658 -11.35 -40.90 15.39
C THR A 658 -11.44 -40.24 16.77
N PHE A 659 -10.96 -39.02 16.96
CA PHE A 659 -11.00 -38.32 18.25
C PHE A 659 -12.39 -37.76 18.52
N GLU A 660 -13.24 -38.63 19.10
CA GLU A 660 -14.56 -38.23 19.57
C GLU A 660 -14.48 -37.63 20.97
N PRO A 661 -15.09 -36.46 21.25
CA PRO A 661 -14.96 -35.81 22.55
C PRO A 661 -15.70 -36.55 23.69
N ARG A 662 -16.72 -37.36 23.36
CA ARG A 662 -17.49 -38.14 24.33
C ARG A 662 -17.62 -39.61 23.89
N ASP A 663 -17.76 -40.46 24.88
CA ASP A 663 -18.02 -41.90 24.69
C ASP A 663 -19.52 -42.19 24.48
N THR A 664 -19.89 -43.43 24.29
CA THR A 664 -21.27 -43.86 24.09
C THR A 664 -22.17 -43.68 25.33
N ASN A 665 -21.60 -43.39 26.48
CA ASN A 665 -22.31 -43.12 27.74
C ASN A 665 -22.33 -41.64 28.09
N ASP A 666 -21.94 -40.77 27.14
CA ASP A 666 -21.89 -39.30 27.27
C ASP A 666 -20.87 -38.79 28.30
N PHE A 667 -19.79 -39.56 28.53
CA PHE A 667 -18.66 -39.12 29.34
C PHE A 667 -17.53 -38.57 28.43
N ASP A 668 -16.87 -37.52 28.91
CA ASP A 668 -15.72 -36.92 28.21
C ASP A 668 -14.57 -37.94 28.05
N VAL A 669 -14.09 -38.07 26.84
CA VAL A 669 -12.89 -38.88 26.51
C VAL A 669 -11.68 -37.94 26.65
N LEU A 670 -11.13 -37.83 27.87
CA LEU A 670 -10.11 -36.84 28.22
C LEU A 670 -8.95 -36.73 27.23
N PRO A 671 -8.31 -37.79 26.70
CA PRO A 671 -7.23 -37.65 25.71
C PRO A 671 -7.69 -37.05 24.41
N ALA A 672 -8.93 -37.31 23.98
CA ALA A 672 -9.48 -36.69 22.75
C ALA A 672 -9.82 -35.20 22.97
N VAL A 673 -10.45 -34.90 24.13
CA VAL A 673 -10.75 -33.51 24.50
C VAL A 673 -9.50 -32.66 24.59
N GLU A 674 -8.44 -33.18 25.21
CA GLU A 674 -7.15 -32.52 25.34
C GLU A 674 -6.52 -32.26 23.95
N GLY A 675 -6.44 -33.29 23.10
CA GLY A 675 -5.91 -33.16 21.74
C GLY A 675 -6.72 -32.16 20.88
N ILE A 676 -8.07 -32.17 21.00
CA ILE A 676 -8.92 -31.19 20.31
C ILE A 676 -8.62 -29.76 20.77
N LYS A 677 -8.50 -29.53 22.09
CA LYS A 677 -8.18 -28.19 22.61
C LYS A 677 -6.76 -27.73 22.24
N GLN A 678 -5.78 -28.62 22.24
CA GLN A 678 -4.42 -28.34 21.78
C GLN A 678 -4.42 -27.95 20.29
N ASN A 679 -5.18 -28.68 19.47
CA ASN A 679 -5.30 -28.31 18.06
C ASN A 679 -6.04 -26.99 17.84
N ILE A 680 -7.04 -26.67 18.63
CA ILE A 680 -7.72 -25.37 18.61
C ILE A 680 -6.74 -24.24 18.98
N GLN A 681 -5.95 -24.43 20.04
CA GLN A 681 -4.89 -23.47 20.43
C GLN A 681 -3.90 -23.24 19.28
N TYR A 682 -3.46 -24.31 18.63
CA TYR A 682 -2.59 -24.24 17.46
C TYR A 682 -3.23 -23.48 16.30
N LEU A 683 -4.52 -23.74 16.01
CA LEU A 683 -5.26 -23.03 14.95
C LEU A 683 -5.45 -21.55 15.26
N HIS A 684 -5.70 -21.15 16.51
CA HIS A 684 -5.74 -19.74 16.90
C HIS A 684 -4.42 -19.03 16.60
N LYS A 685 -3.28 -19.64 16.97
CA LYS A 685 -1.96 -19.11 16.62
C LYS A 685 -1.77 -19.04 15.11
N ARG A 686 -2.06 -20.12 14.39
CA ARG A 686 -1.81 -20.22 12.95
C ARG A 686 -2.73 -19.34 12.12
N VAL A 687 -4.05 -19.35 12.38
CA VAL A 687 -5.05 -18.65 11.57
C VAL A 687 -5.13 -17.18 11.97
N LEU A 688 -5.24 -16.89 13.27
CA LEU A 688 -5.51 -15.56 13.80
C LEU A 688 -4.26 -14.83 14.33
N GLY A 689 -3.16 -15.57 14.58
CA GLY A 689 -1.95 -15.01 15.19
C GLY A 689 -2.07 -14.82 16.71
N GLU A 690 -2.97 -15.54 17.36
CA GLU A 690 -3.24 -15.42 18.78
C GLU A 690 -2.47 -16.47 19.59
N SER A 691 -1.58 -16.04 20.46
CA SER A 691 -0.88 -16.93 21.43
C SER A 691 -1.71 -17.03 22.71
N LEU A 692 -2.67 -17.97 22.73
CA LEU A 692 -3.58 -18.20 23.85
C LEU A 692 -3.12 -19.37 24.72
N GLU A 693 -3.43 -19.37 26.00
CA GLU A 693 -3.25 -20.50 26.89
C GLU A 693 -4.41 -21.49 26.75
N LEU A 694 -4.17 -22.79 27.04
CA LEU A 694 -5.21 -23.85 26.91
C LEU A 694 -6.50 -23.57 27.70
N GLY A 695 -6.41 -22.83 28.80
CA GLY A 695 -7.57 -22.44 29.64
C GLY A 695 -8.22 -21.12 29.25
N ASP A 696 -7.80 -20.49 28.15
CA ASP A 696 -8.37 -19.23 27.71
C ASP A 696 -9.86 -19.38 27.32
N PRO A 697 -10.71 -18.42 27.70
CA PRO A 697 -12.12 -18.46 27.34
C PRO A 697 -12.40 -18.55 25.83
N GLU A 698 -11.49 -18.11 24.98
CA GLU A 698 -11.63 -18.19 23.53
C GLU A 698 -11.41 -19.63 23.03
N ILE A 699 -10.45 -20.35 23.61
CA ILE A 699 -10.25 -21.78 23.34
C ILE A 699 -11.52 -22.56 23.75
N GLU A 700 -12.11 -22.26 24.91
CA GLU A 700 -13.34 -22.90 25.35
C GLU A 700 -14.54 -22.57 24.45
N ARG A 701 -14.64 -21.35 23.94
CA ARG A 701 -15.68 -20.96 22.96
C ARG A 701 -15.54 -21.75 21.65
N THR A 702 -14.33 -21.82 21.14
CA THR A 702 -14.04 -22.56 19.89
C THR A 702 -14.25 -24.07 20.09
N TYR A 703 -13.84 -24.62 21.24
CA TYR A 703 -14.14 -26.01 21.60
C TYR A 703 -15.65 -26.28 21.65
N LYS A 704 -16.43 -25.32 22.16
CA LYS A 704 -17.89 -25.43 22.17
C LYS A 704 -18.48 -25.48 20.76
N VAL A 705 -17.94 -24.74 19.80
CA VAL A 705 -18.35 -24.83 18.39
C VAL A 705 -18.11 -26.25 17.85
N PHE A 706 -16.92 -26.83 18.14
CA PHE A 706 -16.62 -28.20 17.77
C PHE A 706 -17.59 -29.18 18.40
N LEU A 707 -17.79 -29.13 19.74
CA LEU A 707 -18.58 -30.05 20.51
C LEU A 707 -20.06 -30.03 20.11
N GLU A 708 -20.70 -28.85 20.05
CA GLU A 708 -22.11 -28.71 19.67
C GLU A 708 -22.36 -29.20 18.25
N THR A 709 -21.45 -28.88 17.30
CA THR A 709 -21.53 -29.37 15.92
C THR A 709 -21.40 -30.88 15.86
N TRP A 710 -20.46 -31.46 16.62
CA TRP A 710 -20.26 -32.91 16.69
C TRP A 710 -21.47 -33.62 17.31
N GLU A 711 -22.03 -33.12 18.43
CA GLU A 711 -23.22 -33.67 19.09
C GLU A 711 -24.42 -33.70 18.17
N GLU A 712 -24.72 -32.55 17.53
CA GLU A 712 -25.85 -32.43 16.58
C GLU A 712 -25.66 -33.37 15.38
N GLY A 713 -24.43 -33.47 14.88
CA GLY A 713 -24.07 -34.34 13.78
C GLY A 713 -24.23 -35.83 14.10
N LYS A 714 -23.77 -36.28 15.27
CA LYS A 714 -23.92 -37.67 15.75
C LYS A 714 -25.40 -37.98 15.93
N ALA A 715 -26.17 -37.11 16.54
CA ALA A 715 -27.61 -37.25 16.69
C ALA A 715 -28.32 -37.35 15.31
N GLY A 716 -27.93 -36.54 14.37
CA GLY A 716 -28.46 -36.58 12.99
C GLY A 716 -28.13 -37.90 12.26
N MET A 717 -26.88 -38.40 12.42
CA MET A 717 -26.48 -39.70 11.82
C MET A 717 -27.15 -40.92 12.49
N ALA A 718 -27.56 -40.80 13.73
CA ALA A 718 -28.24 -41.90 14.46
C ALA A 718 -29.71 -42.04 14.09
N LYS A 719 -30.33 -41.07 13.41
CA LYS A 719 -31.73 -41.12 13.01
C LYS A 719 -32.02 -42.29 12.04
N PRO A 720 -33.19 -42.92 12.13
CA PRO A 720 -33.62 -43.95 11.20
C PRO A 720 -33.66 -43.51 9.75
N GLU A 721 -33.60 -44.47 8.82
CA GLU A 721 -33.68 -44.18 7.41
C GLU A 721 -35.05 -43.61 7.04
N GLY A 722 -35.06 -42.44 6.29
CA GLY A 722 -36.23 -41.70 5.91
C GLY A 722 -36.75 -40.70 6.95
N GLU A 723 -36.17 -40.63 8.14
CA GLU A 723 -36.52 -39.61 9.13
C GLU A 723 -35.95 -38.23 8.74
N GLU A 724 -36.78 -37.20 8.95
CA GLU A 724 -36.38 -35.80 8.66
C GLU A 724 -35.17 -35.40 9.52
N GLY A 725 -34.18 -34.78 8.87
CA GLY A 725 -32.94 -34.34 9.53
C GLY A 725 -31.92 -35.46 9.73
N ARG A 726 -32.12 -36.64 9.09
CA ARG A 726 -31.06 -37.68 9.03
C ARG A 726 -29.86 -37.14 8.22
N LEU A 727 -28.68 -37.33 8.78
CA LEU A 727 -27.42 -36.95 8.13
C LEU A 727 -26.70 -38.16 7.54
N SER A 728 -26.11 -37.96 6.34
CA SER A 728 -25.26 -38.97 5.70
C SER A 728 -23.88 -39.03 6.37
N ARG A 729 -23.27 -40.19 6.37
CA ARG A 729 -21.86 -40.37 6.72
C ARG A 729 -20.91 -39.97 5.60
N SER A 730 -21.40 -39.84 4.35
CA SER A 730 -20.59 -39.34 3.25
C SER A 730 -20.37 -37.84 3.40
N LEU A 731 -19.15 -37.39 3.20
CA LEU A 731 -18.85 -35.98 3.07
C LEU A 731 -19.57 -35.39 1.84
N PRO A 732 -19.94 -34.09 1.82
CA PRO A 732 -20.40 -33.42 0.63
C PRO A 732 -19.40 -33.61 -0.53
N GLY A 733 -19.89 -33.81 -1.77
CA GLY A 733 -19.02 -34.10 -2.90
C GLY A 733 -17.81 -33.18 -3.07
N PRO A 734 -17.97 -31.86 -2.94
CA PRO A 734 -16.82 -30.92 -3.01
C PRO A 734 -15.79 -31.11 -1.89
N CYS A 735 -16.17 -31.66 -0.74
CA CYS A 735 -15.29 -31.87 0.41
C CYS A 735 -14.64 -33.26 0.41
N GLN A 736 -14.97 -34.14 -0.53
CA GLN A 736 -14.36 -35.48 -0.62
C GLN A 736 -12.97 -35.40 -1.23
N VAL A 737 -12.05 -36.21 -0.70
CA VAL A 737 -10.67 -36.34 -1.17
C VAL A 737 -10.54 -37.67 -1.91
N HIS A 738 -10.34 -37.61 -3.22
CA HIS A 738 -10.12 -38.75 -4.09
C HIS A 738 -8.73 -38.79 -4.69
N ASN A 739 -8.08 -37.61 -4.78
CA ASN A 739 -6.80 -37.40 -5.43
C ASN A 739 -5.94 -36.52 -4.53
N ASP A 740 -4.64 -36.69 -4.62
CA ASP A 740 -3.72 -35.68 -4.10
C ASP A 740 -3.98 -34.32 -4.77
N TYR A 741 -3.93 -33.25 -4.00
CA TYR A 741 -4.28 -31.91 -4.51
C TYR A 741 -3.28 -31.40 -5.55
N TRP A 742 -1.99 -31.64 -5.32
CA TRP A 742 -0.93 -31.05 -6.12
C TRP A 742 -0.52 -31.91 -7.32
N THR A 743 -0.41 -33.23 -7.13
CA THR A 743 0.01 -34.16 -8.18
C THR A 743 -1.14 -34.60 -9.08
N ARG A 744 -2.41 -34.49 -8.60
CA ARG A 744 -3.62 -34.99 -9.25
C ARG A 744 -3.67 -36.51 -9.37
N GLU A 745 -2.75 -37.21 -8.81
CA GLU A 745 -2.76 -38.66 -8.79
C GLU A 745 -3.89 -39.17 -7.91
N GLY A 746 -4.59 -40.23 -8.39
CA GLY A 746 -5.66 -40.87 -7.64
C GLY A 746 -5.10 -41.55 -6.40
N LEU A 747 -5.72 -41.30 -5.26
CA LEU A 747 -5.36 -41.95 -4.02
C LEU A 747 -5.79 -43.41 -4.00
N PRO A 748 -5.06 -44.34 -3.32
CA PRO A 748 -5.54 -45.64 -2.95
C PRO A 748 -6.89 -45.58 -2.21
N ASP A 749 -7.71 -46.65 -2.31
CA ASP A 749 -9.07 -46.62 -1.76
C ASP A 749 -9.10 -46.47 -0.23
N ASP A 750 -8.09 -46.93 0.46
CA ASP A 750 -7.92 -46.82 1.90
C ASP A 750 -7.37 -45.48 2.38
N GLU A 751 -6.81 -44.70 1.50
CA GLU A 751 -6.33 -43.33 1.79
C GLU A 751 -7.38 -42.27 1.43
N LYS A 752 -8.42 -42.58 0.65
CA LYS A 752 -9.49 -41.65 0.29
C LYS A 752 -10.31 -41.20 1.49
N LEU A 753 -10.44 -39.91 1.72
CA LEU A 753 -11.33 -39.37 2.73
C LEU A 753 -12.65 -38.89 2.10
N THR A 754 -13.58 -39.84 1.91
CA THR A 754 -14.92 -39.57 1.32
C THR A 754 -16.04 -39.67 2.33
N ARG A 755 -15.76 -40.19 3.53
CA ARG A 755 -16.72 -40.44 4.60
C ARG A 755 -16.21 -39.89 5.92
N ASP A 756 -17.16 -39.49 6.75
CA ASP A 756 -16.93 -39.01 8.11
C ASP A 756 -17.79 -39.83 9.07
N GLU A 757 -17.24 -40.97 9.50
CA GLU A 757 -17.95 -41.94 10.30
C GLU A 757 -18.27 -41.44 11.71
N ASN A 758 -17.43 -40.52 12.21
CA ASN A 758 -17.52 -39.97 13.56
C ASN A 758 -18.04 -38.53 13.63
N TYR A 759 -18.35 -37.90 12.50
CA TYR A 759 -18.72 -36.51 12.37
C TYR A 759 -17.63 -35.47 12.81
N THR A 760 -16.43 -35.93 13.04
CA THR A 760 -15.31 -35.09 13.50
C THR A 760 -14.76 -34.19 12.39
N VAL A 761 -14.71 -34.67 11.14
CA VAL A 761 -14.25 -33.88 10.00
C VAL A 761 -15.15 -32.66 9.80
N ARG A 762 -16.47 -32.85 9.88
CA ARG A 762 -17.45 -31.75 9.73
C ARG A 762 -17.45 -30.82 10.93
N ALA A 763 -17.18 -31.31 12.14
CA ALA A 763 -16.98 -30.49 13.32
C ALA A 763 -15.74 -29.58 13.16
N TRP A 764 -14.64 -30.10 12.63
CA TRP A 764 -13.47 -29.30 12.27
C TRP A 764 -13.72 -28.32 11.16
N MET A 765 -14.54 -28.67 10.16
CA MET A 765 -14.96 -27.70 9.12
C MET A 765 -15.72 -26.51 9.74
N SER A 766 -16.56 -26.74 10.76
CA SER A 766 -17.26 -25.67 11.47
C SER A 766 -16.30 -24.77 12.25
N VAL A 767 -15.31 -25.37 12.92
CA VAL A 767 -14.25 -24.59 13.61
C VAL A 767 -13.47 -23.75 12.61
N MET A 768 -13.06 -24.31 11.49
CA MET A 768 -12.32 -23.56 10.47
C MET A 768 -13.17 -22.45 9.85
N THR A 769 -14.47 -22.70 9.57
CA THR A 769 -15.38 -21.66 9.10
C THR A 769 -15.50 -20.53 10.13
N TYR A 770 -15.61 -20.85 11.42
CA TYR A 770 -15.65 -19.87 12.51
C TYR A 770 -14.39 -18.99 12.53
N LEU A 771 -13.20 -19.61 12.49
CA LEU A 771 -11.92 -18.88 12.52
C LEU A 771 -11.68 -18.03 11.25
N LEU A 772 -12.02 -18.57 10.06
CA LEU A 772 -11.85 -17.85 8.80
C LEU A 772 -12.86 -16.71 8.60
N SER A 773 -14.00 -16.73 9.33
CA SER A 773 -14.98 -15.65 9.35
C SER A 773 -14.71 -14.61 10.43
N ASP A 774 -13.70 -14.84 11.30
CA ASP A 774 -13.32 -13.89 12.33
C ASP A 774 -12.72 -12.62 11.70
N PHE A 775 -13.02 -11.46 12.30
CA PHE A 775 -12.51 -10.20 11.79
C PHE A 775 -10.97 -10.14 11.80
N ARG A 776 -10.29 -10.81 12.73
CA ARG A 776 -8.83 -10.88 12.80
C ARG A 776 -8.21 -11.65 11.64
N PHE A 777 -8.99 -12.51 10.97
CA PHE A 777 -8.55 -13.14 9.74
C PHE A 777 -8.70 -12.20 8.54
N LEU A 778 -9.79 -11.42 8.49
CA LEU A 778 -10.13 -10.55 7.37
C LEU A 778 -9.46 -9.18 7.44
N TYR A 779 -8.94 -8.81 8.60
CA TYR A 779 -8.23 -7.55 8.86
C TYR A 779 -6.78 -7.81 9.29
N GLN A 780 -5.97 -6.77 9.10
CA GLN A 780 -4.54 -6.84 9.47
C GLN A 780 -4.05 -5.49 9.95
#